data_dd8c178995ca162ff64c00917ace504e
#
_entry.id   dd8c178995ca162ff64c00917ace504e
#
_cell.length_a   1.000
_cell.length_b   1.000
_cell.length_c   1.000
_cell.angle_alpha   90.00
_cell.angle_beta   90.00
_cell.angle_gamma   90.00
#
_symmetry.space_group_name_H-M   'P 1'
#
loop_
_entity.id
_entity.type
_entity.pdbx_description
1 polymer ?
#
loop_
_entity_poly.entity_id
_entity_poly.type
_entity_poly.pdbx_seq_one_letter_code
_entity_poly.pdbx_strand_id
1 'polypeptide(L)'
;MERTTRLGVVSLTLGIMFALVIGGGLPASGQSDGRSRGVRAPAIQQLRRDAVGTVTVRIDRGTEYVGFARVANGGDLFPGSGSATPQGKARGFFAKYTDLFGIQDATSELREVSSVKDAYGFTHVTYEQRYRGLPVFGGVIRVHLDRANRLTAVNGTFTPNVGLDVTPLLSAAQAGQRAIAEVRANPPLTDENADDATPGAPTGLRVASTTLVVYRMGLVRNVPGSNQLVYEVEVTNGADVREFVFVHANAGKIVNRYSGVQSGLFRRLFEVDLDHQVWQEGNPFPGSLNVDQQHIVTFSGQAYYHFLNAFGRDSYDGLGHEMRSVNNDPRINCPNANWNGATTNYCTGVTGDDVVAHEWGHAYTEFTDNLIYQWQSGALNESYSDIWGDLVDQINGAGTDTPGGARTVGRCSTFANNWPTVAVNQPAPGTCAAAPAEFGSALTTTGVTGDVVLSNDGKGSPTDGCTSPNNAQAINGKIALVDRGTCAFTVKVANMQKVGATGVMIANNVFGGPTIMPGVDPSIQIPSVMITIGQGSAFKEDLAAGTVNVTMRARTGSQGSYRWLMGEDASAFGGAIRDMSDPTCLGDPGKVTDQEYFCASTDNGGVHSNSGIPNHGFALLVDGGTYNGHTVAGIGLTKAAAVYWRAQSVYQTPSSDFTDHAESLEQSCADLVGQKVNNLSTTSTPNRGPKPTITAGNCASVAQMTQAVEFRNDPTEQCHFQPILQPNAPAVCGDQPATTIFSENFESGLDGWTLTNQGVYAGWPNLDWTTDSSLPAGRTGSAAFGADPDAGDCGQGAGDISGMMSMQSPPIVVPGGTTRLSFTHYIASEQGFDGGNVWISVNGRAYTQIPAAAFLFNPYNQALVTAAGGNTNPMAGQPAFTGTDANELVSSWGTSIVDLAATGARIRAGDPVRFRFDMGMDGCAGIDGWYVDDVTVSACGAAAATKEDTANA
;
A
#
# COMPACT_ATOMS: atom_id res chain seq x y z
N MET A 1 57.86 23.97 37.84
CA MET A 1 58.40 22.66 37.44
C MET A 1 57.28 22.02 36.71
N GLU A 2 57.20 22.25 35.40
CA GLU A 2 57.59 21.39 34.24
C GLU A 2 57.01 19.98 34.37
N ARG A 3 56.20 19.49 33.41
CA ARG A 3 56.50 19.35 31.94
C ARG A 3 55.23 19.29 31.08
N THR A 4 55.30 20.08 30.05
CA THR A 4 54.49 20.02 28.81
C THR A 4 54.69 18.72 28.03
N THR A 5 53.62 18.18 27.45
CA THR A 5 53.73 17.40 26.20
C THR A 5 52.62 17.81 25.23
N ARG A 6 53.05 18.34 24.10
CA ARG A 6 52.24 18.72 22.94
C ARG A 6 51.84 17.47 22.17
N LEU A 7 50.59 17.40 21.73
CA LEU A 7 50.19 16.60 20.53
C LEU A 7 49.71 17.55 19.46
N GLY A 8 50.28 17.42 18.30
CA GLY A 8 50.10 18.31 17.18
C GLY A 8 48.78 18.00 16.43
N VAL A 9 48.15 19.09 16.03
CA VAL A 9 47.05 19.11 15.10
C VAL A 9 47.64 19.12 13.68
N VAL A 10 47.31 18.12 12.88
CA VAL A 10 47.54 18.13 11.42
C VAL A 10 46.31 18.68 10.74
N SER A 11 46.42 19.94 10.31
CA SER A 11 45.42 20.56 9.41
C SER A 11 45.67 20.07 7.99
N LEU A 12 44.66 19.38 7.42
CA LEU A 12 44.61 19.08 5.99
C LEU A 12 43.74 20.12 5.31
N THR A 13 44.34 21.12 4.67
CA THR A 13 43.69 22.07 3.78
C THR A 13 43.45 21.38 2.43
N LEU A 14 42.17 21.13 2.09
CA LEU A 14 41.78 20.72 0.74
C LEU A 14 41.24 21.94 -0.01
N GLY A 15 41.95 22.35 -1.05
CA GLY A 15 41.58 23.47 -1.91
C GLY A 15 40.34 23.14 -2.75
N ILE A 16 39.41 24.05 -2.76
CA ILE A 16 38.22 23.98 -3.62
C ILE A 16 38.54 24.59 -4.98
N MET A 17 38.66 23.77 -6.02
CA MET A 17 38.61 24.23 -7.40
C MET A 17 37.14 24.26 -7.86
N PHE A 18 36.62 25.45 -8.14
CA PHE A 18 35.38 25.65 -8.84
C PHE A 18 35.57 25.30 -10.33
N ALA A 19 34.95 24.22 -10.78
CA ALA A 19 34.71 24.00 -12.21
C ALA A 19 33.21 24.10 -12.45
N LEU A 20 32.77 25.15 -13.15
CA LEU A 20 31.43 25.30 -13.66
C LEU A 20 31.22 24.26 -14.78
N VAL A 21 30.41 23.23 -14.53
CA VAL A 21 29.89 22.37 -15.57
C VAL A 21 28.37 22.53 -15.59
N ILE A 22 27.89 23.19 -16.62
CA ILE A 22 26.47 23.19 -16.98
C ILE A 22 26.18 21.82 -17.58
N GLY A 23 25.46 20.97 -16.86
CA GLY A 23 25.00 19.68 -17.35
C GLY A 23 23.79 19.24 -16.59
N GLY A 24 22.64 19.10 -17.27
CA GLY A 24 21.38 18.71 -16.69
C GLY A 24 21.45 17.40 -15.91
N GLY A 25 21.02 17.44 -14.68
CA GLY A 25 20.92 16.26 -13.82
C GLY A 25 19.76 15.36 -14.29
N LEU A 26 20.12 14.12 -14.59
CA LEU A 26 19.17 13.02 -14.67
C LEU A 26 18.84 12.57 -13.23
N PRO A 27 17.59 12.26 -12.89
CA PRO A 27 17.26 11.74 -11.58
C PRO A 27 17.92 10.38 -11.37
N ALA A 28 18.43 10.16 -10.16
CA ALA A 28 19.03 8.91 -9.75
C ALA A 28 17.98 7.79 -9.79
N SER A 29 18.15 6.86 -10.71
CA SER A 29 17.37 5.63 -10.78
C SER A 29 17.90 4.67 -9.70
N GLY A 30 17.00 4.19 -8.82
CA GLY A 30 17.32 3.10 -7.89
C GLY A 30 17.93 1.91 -8.61
N GLN A 31 18.94 1.29 -7.99
CA GLN A 31 19.61 0.12 -8.51
C GLN A 31 18.70 -1.10 -8.45
N SER A 32 18.12 -1.48 -9.58
CA SER A 32 17.55 -2.81 -9.78
C SER A 32 18.57 -3.71 -10.49
N ASP A 33 18.59 -4.97 -10.12
CA ASP A 33 19.54 -6.00 -10.55
C ASP A 33 19.91 -6.01 -12.04
N GLY A 34 21.22 -6.14 -12.33
CA GLY A 34 21.79 -5.99 -13.67
C GLY A 34 21.48 -7.09 -14.70
N ARG A 35 20.74 -8.16 -14.36
CA ARG A 35 20.47 -9.26 -15.31
C ARG A 35 19.16 -9.09 -16.10
N SER A 36 18.09 -8.58 -15.52
CA SER A 36 16.84 -8.28 -16.25
C SER A 36 16.99 -7.08 -17.20
N ARG A 37 17.88 -6.14 -16.89
CA ARG A 37 18.23 -5.01 -17.78
C ARG A 37 18.85 -5.42 -19.12
N GLY A 38 19.55 -6.59 -19.20
CA GLY A 38 20.26 -7.03 -20.40
C GLY A 38 19.36 -7.41 -21.56
N VAL A 39 18.21 -8.07 -21.32
CA VAL A 39 17.35 -8.60 -22.39
C VAL A 39 16.42 -7.54 -22.97
N ARG A 40 15.96 -6.57 -22.18
CA ARG A 40 14.98 -5.54 -22.61
C ARG A 40 15.63 -4.29 -23.20
N ALA A 41 16.85 -3.96 -22.82
CA ALA A 41 17.56 -2.81 -23.36
C ALA A 41 17.64 -2.83 -24.89
N PRO A 42 17.93 -3.97 -25.59
CA PRO A 42 17.88 -4.06 -27.04
C PRO A 42 16.50 -3.77 -27.63
N ALA A 43 15.42 -4.30 -27.03
CA ALA A 43 14.05 -4.10 -27.53
C ALA A 43 13.59 -2.64 -27.38
N ILE A 44 13.91 -1.98 -26.28
CA ILE A 44 13.65 -0.53 -26.08
C ILE A 44 14.47 0.30 -27.07
N GLN A 45 15.74 -0.05 -27.33
CA GLN A 45 16.55 0.64 -28.33
C GLN A 45 16.01 0.40 -29.74
N GLN A 46 15.48 -0.78 -30.02
CA GLN A 46 14.80 -1.05 -31.30
C GLN A 46 13.56 -0.17 -31.48
N LEU A 47 12.68 -0.10 -30.47
CA LEU A 47 11.52 0.80 -30.49
C LEU A 47 11.95 2.26 -30.74
N ARG A 48 12.99 2.74 -30.03
CA ARG A 48 13.51 4.11 -30.21
C ARG A 48 14.07 4.37 -31.60
N ARG A 49 14.67 3.37 -32.26
CA ARG A 49 15.17 3.50 -33.64
C ARG A 49 14.05 3.51 -34.68
N ASP A 50 13.03 2.71 -34.46
CA ASP A 50 11.94 2.50 -35.44
C ASP A 50 10.87 3.60 -35.35
N ALA A 51 10.69 4.22 -34.16
CA ALA A 51 9.71 5.27 -33.94
C ALA A 51 10.09 6.59 -34.64
N VAL A 52 9.09 7.38 -34.98
CA VAL A 52 9.25 8.80 -35.38
C VAL A 52 9.00 9.67 -34.15
N GLY A 53 10.04 10.38 -33.71
CA GLY A 53 9.99 11.26 -32.52
C GLY A 53 10.73 10.70 -31.32
N THR A 54 10.77 11.50 -30.23
CA THR A 54 11.43 11.10 -28.97
C THR A 54 10.54 10.16 -28.20
N VAL A 55 11.04 8.96 -27.89
CA VAL A 55 10.31 7.91 -27.17
C VAL A 55 10.70 7.89 -25.69
N THR A 56 9.71 8.01 -24.83
CA THR A 56 9.82 7.77 -23.36
C THR A 56 9.24 6.40 -23.04
N VAL A 57 9.93 5.65 -22.20
CA VAL A 57 9.49 4.31 -21.74
C VAL A 57 9.65 4.25 -20.25
N ARG A 58 8.59 3.83 -19.53
CA ARG A 58 8.60 3.46 -18.12
C ARG A 58 8.51 1.94 -17.99
N ILE A 59 9.31 1.38 -17.12
CA ILE A 59 9.26 -0.03 -16.74
C ILE A 59 8.39 -0.14 -15.48
N ASP A 60 7.43 -1.04 -15.53
CA ASP A 60 6.63 -1.45 -14.40
C ASP A 60 7.49 -2.32 -13.45
N ARG A 61 7.49 -2.04 -12.16
CA ARG A 61 8.34 -2.71 -11.18
C ARG A 61 7.85 -4.11 -10.85
N GLY A 62 6.53 -4.27 -10.71
CA GLY A 62 5.91 -5.54 -10.36
C GLY A 62 6.06 -6.61 -11.43
N THR A 63 6.07 -6.22 -12.69
CA THR A 63 6.25 -7.13 -13.83
C THR A 63 7.64 -7.09 -14.41
N GLU A 64 8.39 -6.01 -14.16
CA GLU A 64 9.68 -5.68 -14.77
C GLU A 64 9.63 -5.49 -16.29
N TYR A 65 8.48 -5.28 -16.90
CA TYR A 65 8.27 -5.00 -18.33
C TYR A 65 7.76 -3.58 -18.55
N VAL A 66 7.53 -3.21 -19.81
CA VAL A 66 7.06 -1.86 -20.16
C VAL A 66 5.62 -1.69 -19.68
N GLY A 67 5.41 -0.77 -18.72
CA GLY A 67 4.08 -0.36 -18.26
C GLY A 67 3.55 0.86 -19.02
N PHE A 68 4.45 1.74 -19.50
CA PHE A 68 4.08 2.91 -20.30
C PHE A 68 5.15 3.21 -21.36
N ALA A 69 4.75 3.29 -22.63
CA ALA A 69 5.58 3.76 -23.74
C ALA A 69 4.84 4.88 -24.45
N ARG A 70 5.46 6.05 -24.63
CA ARG A 70 4.88 7.19 -25.35
C ARG A 70 5.89 7.89 -26.24
N VAL A 71 5.40 8.62 -27.23
CA VAL A 71 6.23 9.43 -28.12
C VAL A 71 5.80 10.90 -28.06
N ALA A 72 6.76 11.80 -28.19
CA ALA A 72 6.49 13.25 -28.20
C ALA A 72 5.49 13.64 -29.30
N ASN A 73 4.76 14.75 -29.08
CA ASN A 73 3.71 15.25 -29.96
C ASN A 73 4.13 15.24 -31.45
N GLY A 74 3.25 14.66 -32.27
CA GLY A 74 3.50 14.49 -33.70
C GLY A 74 4.32 13.25 -34.05
N GLY A 75 4.79 12.48 -33.09
CA GLY A 75 5.51 11.23 -33.29
C GLY A 75 4.61 10.02 -33.55
N ASP A 76 5.23 8.88 -33.86
CA ASP A 76 4.57 7.59 -34.10
C ASP A 76 5.47 6.46 -33.59
N LEU A 77 5.01 5.69 -32.62
CA LEU A 77 5.73 4.53 -32.09
C LEU A 77 5.84 3.38 -33.12
N PHE A 78 4.92 3.34 -34.11
CA PHE A 78 4.88 2.30 -35.13
C PHE A 78 4.59 2.86 -36.51
N PRO A 79 5.56 3.60 -37.11
CA PRO A 79 5.40 4.18 -38.46
C PRO A 79 5.38 3.10 -39.55
N GLY A 80 4.94 3.45 -40.74
CA GLY A 80 4.94 2.58 -41.93
C GLY A 80 3.67 1.72 -42.10
N SER A 81 2.75 1.75 -41.14
CA SER A 81 1.45 1.05 -41.17
C SER A 81 0.27 1.99 -41.47
N GLY A 82 0.50 3.09 -42.17
CA GLY A 82 -0.47 4.19 -42.37
C GLY A 82 -1.80 3.82 -43.05
N SER A 83 -1.86 2.70 -43.76
CA SER A 83 -3.10 2.16 -44.36
C SER A 83 -3.83 1.14 -43.46
N ALA A 84 -3.27 0.75 -42.31
CA ALA A 84 -3.90 -0.19 -41.41
C ALA A 84 -5.02 0.49 -40.60
N THR A 85 -6.05 -0.29 -40.24
CA THR A 85 -7.02 0.16 -39.23
C THR A 85 -6.32 0.39 -37.89
N PRO A 86 -6.87 1.20 -36.96
CA PRO A 86 -6.31 1.36 -35.63
C PRO A 86 -6.04 0.03 -34.94
N GLN A 87 -6.98 -0.91 -34.98
CA GLN A 87 -6.83 -2.27 -34.44
C GLN A 87 -5.73 -3.07 -35.14
N GLY A 88 -5.66 -2.97 -36.47
CA GLY A 88 -4.60 -3.62 -37.25
C GLY A 88 -3.21 -3.07 -36.92
N LYS A 89 -3.09 -1.76 -36.68
CA LYS A 89 -1.86 -1.11 -36.26
C LYS A 89 -1.45 -1.54 -34.84
N ALA A 90 -2.40 -1.59 -33.91
CA ALA A 90 -2.17 -2.07 -32.55
C ALA A 90 -1.69 -3.53 -32.50
N ARG A 91 -2.35 -4.43 -33.26
CA ARG A 91 -1.92 -5.83 -33.38
C ARG A 91 -0.53 -5.96 -34.02
N GLY A 92 -0.25 -5.18 -35.06
CA GLY A 92 1.07 -5.14 -35.69
C GLY A 92 2.18 -4.67 -34.75
N PHE A 93 1.88 -3.72 -33.87
CA PHE A 93 2.79 -3.26 -32.83
C PHE A 93 3.13 -4.38 -31.86
N PHE A 94 2.14 -5.05 -31.27
CA PHE A 94 2.38 -6.16 -30.35
C PHE A 94 3.04 -7.36 -31.01
N ALA A 95 2.74 -7.66 -32.27
CA ALA A 95 3.41 -8.74 -33.02
C ALA A 95 4.91 -8.46 -33.24
N LYS A 96 5.32 -7.18 -33.31
CA LYS A 96 6.72 -6.78 -33.51
C LYS A 96 7.48 -6.60 -32.19
N TYR A 97 6.83 -6.13 -31.14
CA TYR A 97 7.48 -5.70 -29.89
C TYR A 97 7.04 -6.54 -28.68
N THR A 98 6.86 -7.84 -28.89
CA THR A 98 6.49 -8.81 -27.83
C THR A 98 7.42 -8.74 -26.62
N ASP A 99 8.73 -8.62 -26.84
CA ASP A 99 9.76 -8.59 -25.79
C ASP A 99 9.65 -7.37 -24.86
N LEU A 100 9.00 -6.28 -25.30
CA LEU A 100 8.82 -5.10 -24.46
C LEU A 100 7.86 -5.37 -23.30
N PHE A 101 6.85 -6.21 -23.54
CA PHE A 101 5.75 -6.46 -22.59
C PHE A 101 5.81 -7.89 -21.99
N GLY A 102 6.74 -8.74 -22.42
CA GLY A 102 6.81 -10.13 -22.00
C GLY A 102 5.75 -11.03 -22.65
N ILE A 103 5.14 -10.57 -23.74
CA ILE A 103 4.15 -11.33 -24.53
C ILE A 103 4.89 -12.43 -25.31
N GLN A 104 4.38 -13.66 -25.28
CA GLN A 104 4.93 -14.78 -26.07
C GLN A 104 4.18 -14.92 -27.39
N ASP A 105 2.86 -14.85 -27.37
CA ASP A 105 2.01 -14.86 -28.56
C ASP A 105 0.83 -13.87 -28.39
N ALA A 106 0.94 -12.71 -29.01
CA ALA A 106 -0.07 -11.67 -28.96
C ALA A 106 -1.47 -12.13 -29.45
N THR A 107 -1.56 -13.18 -30.25
CA THR A 107 -2.85 -13.67 -30.78
C THR A 107 -3.64 -14.44 -29.74
N SER A 108 -2.97 -15.23 -28.92
CA SER A 108 -3.61 -16.05 -27.89
C SER A 108 -3.66 -15.36 -26.52
N GLU A 109 -2.71 -14.44 -26.24
CA GLU A 109 -2.57 -13.78 -24.94
C GLU A 109 -3.29 -12.44 -24.85
N LEU A 110 -3.65 -11.79 -25.98
CA LEU A 110 -4.36 -10.50 -25.99
C LEU A 110 -5.73 -10.63 -26.65
N ARG A 111 -6.78 -10.40 -25.86
CA ARG A 111 -8.17 -10.32 -26.35
C ARG A 111 -8.59 -8.85 -26.49
N GLU A 112 -8.85 -8.37 -27.70
CA GLU A 112 -9.43 -7.04 -27.92
C GLU A 112 -10.85 -6.99 -27.28
N VAL A 113 -11.07 -6.03 -26.41
CA VAL A 113 -12.36 -5.85 -25.71
C VAL A 113 -13.07 -4.57 -26.15
N SER A 114 -12.35 -3.56 -26.56
CA SER A 114 -12.95 -2.33 -27.11
C SER A 114 -12.04 -1.61 -28.09
N SER A 115 -12.66 -0.81 -28.95
CA SER A 115 -12.00 0.15 -29.82
C SER A 115 -12.89 1.38 -29.96
N VAL A 116 -12.56 2.45 -29.27
CA VAL A 116 -13.40 3.65 -29.14
C VAL A 116 -12.68 4.85 -29.71
N LYS A 117 -13.42 5.68 -30.48
CA LYS A 117 -12.94 6.99 -30.93
C LYS A 117 -13.49 8.07 -30.01
N ASP A 118 -12.62 8.83 -29.37
CA ASP A 118 -12.99 9.89 -28.43
C ASP A 118 -13.50 11.16 -29.13
N ALA A 119 -14.03 12.11 -28.35
CA ALA A 119 -14.54 13.38 -28.85
C ALA A 119 -13.46 14.28 -29.47
N TYR A 120 -12.21 14.03 -29.17
CA TYR A 120 -11.05 14.74 -29.75
C TYR A 120 -10.51 14.06 -30.99
N GLY A 121 -11.07 12.92 -31.39
CA GLY A 121 -10.76 12.16 -32.59
C GLY A 121 -9.60 11.19 -32.48
N PHE A 122 -9.11 10.90 -31.27
CA PHE A 122 -8.17 9.83 -30.96
C PHE A 122 -8.89 8.49 -30.93
N THR A 123 -8.20 7.40 -31.24
CA THR A 123 -8.74 6.03 -31.13
C THR A 123 -7.98 5.28 -30.05
N HIS A 124 -8.72 4.65 -29.16
CA HIS A 124 -8.19 3.86 -28.05
C HIS A 124 -8.62 2.42 -28.21
N VAL A 125 -7.66 1.50 -28.29
CA VAL A 125 -7.88 0.06 -28.44
C VAL A 125 -7.46 -0.62 -27.14
N THR A 126 -8.39 -1.29 -26.48
CA THR A 126 -8.16 -1.96 -25.19
C THR A 126 -8.10 -3.47 -25.37
N TYR A 127 -7.11 -4.08 -24.76
CA TYR A 127 -6.89 -5.52 -24.71
C TYR A 127 -6.90 -6.01 -23.28
N GLU A 128 -7.55 -7.17 -23.05
CA GLU A 128 -7.39 -7.98 -21.82
C GLU A 128 -6.37 -9.08 -22.05
N GLN A 129 -5.55 -9.33 -21.04
CA GLN A 129 -4.64 -10.47 -21.07
C GLN A 129 -5.39 -11.78 -20.80
N ARG A 130 -5.01 -12.84 -21.56
CA ARG A 130 -5.49 -14.20 -21.40
C ARG A 130 -4.31 -15.17 -21.27
N TYR A 131 -4.47 -16.17 -20.43
CA TYR A 131 -3.53 -17.28 -20.34
C TYR A 131 -4.27 -18.59 -20.44
N ARG A 132 -4.01 -19.38 -21.49
CA ARG A 132 -4.72 -20.65 -21.79
C ARG A 132 -6.25 -20.50 -21.70
N GLY A 133 -6.78 -19.35 -22.13
CA GLY A 133 -8.21 -19.03 -22.12
C GLY A 133 -8.74 -18.38 -20.84
N LEU A 134 -8.00 -18.45 -19.73
CA LEU A 134 -8.39 -17.78 -18.48
C LEU A 134 -8.04 -16.29 -18.51
N PRO A 135 -8.84 -15.42 -17.87
CA PRO A 135 -8.45 -14.04 -17.66
C PRO A 135 -7.26 -13.94 -16.70
N VAL A 136 -6.42 -12.91 -16.90
CA VAL A 136 -5.37 -12.54 -15.97
C VAL A 136 -5.83 -11.31 -15.23
N PHE A 137 -5.95 -11.40 -13.91
CA PHE A 137 -6.43 -10.32 -13.06
C PHE A 137 -5.55 -9.07 -13.22
N GLY A 138 -6.18 -7.90 -13.44
CA GLY A 138 -5.49 -6.63 -13.68
C GLY A 138 -4.72 -6.54 -15.00
N GLY A 139 -4.69 -7.60 -15.81
CA GLY A 139 -3.98 -7.67 -17.09
C GLY A 139 -4.72 -6.92 -18.20
N VAL A 140 -4.56 -5.60 -18.27
CA VAL A 140 -5.17 -4.71 -19.29
C VAL A 140 -4.09 -3.87 -19.95
N ILE A 141 -4.09 -3.84 -21.29
CA ILE A 141 -3.22 -2.95 -22.09
C ILE A 141 -4.07 -2.10 -23.02
N ARG A 142 -3.76 -0.81 -23.09
CA ARG A 142 -4.39 0.17 -23.98
C ARG A 142 -3.40 0.71 -25.02
N VAL A 143 -3.87 0.86 -26.24
CA VAL A 143 -3.11 1.46 -27.38
C VAL A 143 -3.83 2.71 -27.84
N HIS A 144 -3.11 3.81 -27.95
CA HIS A 144 -3.65 5.11 -28.26
C HIS A 144 -3.12 5.62 -29.61
N LEU A 145 -4.07 5.99 -30.47
CA LEU A 145 -3.76 6.50 -31.80
C LEU A 145 -4.39 7.90 -31.99
N ASP A 146 -3.63 8.82 -32.55
CA ASP A 146 -4.13 10.15 -32.82
C ASP A 146 -5.04 10.23 -34.08
N ARG A 147 -5.50 11.44 -34.41
CA ARG A 147 -6.36 11.70 -35.57
C ARG A 147 -5.74 11.29 -36.92
N ALA A 148 -4.42 11.26 -37.00
CA ALA A 148 -3.67 10.84 -38.18
C ALA A 148 -3.33 9.35 -38.15
N ASN A 149 -3.93 8.58 -37.23
CA ASN A 149 -3.67 7.16 -36.99
C ASN A 149 -2.20 6.87 -36.61
N ARG A 150 -1.50 7.83 -35.98
CA ARG A 150 -0.16 7.61 -35.43
C ARG A 150 -0.32 7.00 -34.03
N LEU A 151 0.48 6.00 -33.72
CA LEU A 151 0.47 5.34 -32.43
C LEU A 151 1.27 6.20 -31.44
N THR A 152 0.57 6.91 -30.56
CA THR A 152 1.16 7.92 -29.67
C THR A 152 1.57 7.37 -28.32
N ALA A 153 0.82 6.37 -27.80
CA ALA A 153 1.15 5.72 -26.55
C ALA A 153 0.63 4.28 -26.48
N VAL A 154 1.27 3.47 -25.64
CA VAL A 154 0.82 2.14 -25.20
C VAL A 154 1.07 2.07 -23.71
N ASN A 155 0.06 1.70 -22.92
CA ASN A 155 0.19 1.57 -21.49
C ASN A 155 -0.72 0.49 -20.91
N GLY A 156 -0.46 0.14 -19.65
CA GLY A 156 -1.18 -0.87 -18.88
C GLY A 156 -0.27 -1.97 -18.40
N THR A 157 -0.87 -2.97 -17.77
CA THR A 157 -0.15 -4.06 -17.12
C THR A 157 -0.29 -5.37 -17.90
N PHE A 158 0.82 -6.06 -18.11
CA PHE A 158 0.86 -7.41 -18.65
C PHE A 158 1.67 -8.31 -17.71
N THR A 159 1.04 -9.37 -17.19
CA THR A 159 1.71 -10.36 -16.34
C THR A 159 2.52 -11.34 -17.21
N PRO A 160 3.86 -11.30 -17.16
CA PRO A 160 4.70 -12.12 -18.02
C PRO A 160 4.93 -13.50 -17.44
N ASN A 161 5.43 -14.41 -18.28
CA ASN A 161 5.96 -15.73 -17.88
C ASN A 161 5.00 -16.56 -17.01
N VAL A 162 3.71 -16.57 -17.34
CA VAL A 162 2.71 -17.38 -16.64
C VAL A 162 2.95 -18.86 -16.95
N GLY A 163 3.58 -19.61 -16.03
CA GLY A 163 3.93 -21.02 -16.18
C GLY A 163 3.02 -21.96 -15.37
N LEU A 164 1.71 -21.67 -15.29
CA LEU A 164 0.76 -22.38 -14.42
C LEU A 164 0.05 -23.55 -15.13
N ASP A 165 -0.23 -24.63 -14.39
CA ASP A 165 -1.34 -25.53 -14.72
C ASP A 165 -2.67 -24.82 -14.41
N VAL A 166 -3.60 -24.86 -15.35
CA VAL A 166 -4.90 -24.20 -15.24
C VAL A 166 -6.02 -25.13 -14.79
N THR A 167 -5.68 -26.34 -14.31
CA THR A 167 -6.64 -27.33 -13.81
C THR A 167 -6.78 -27.18 -12.30
N PRO A 168 -7.90 -26.64 -11.79
CA PRO A 168 -8.07 -26.45 -10.36
C PRO A 168 -8.39 -27.78 -9.65
N LEU A 169 -7.87 -27.98 -8.44
CA LEU A 169 -8.24 -29.11 -7.58
C LEU A 169 -9.57 -28.82 -6.83
N LEU A 170 -9.83 -27.57 -6.48
CA LEU A 170 -11.10 -27.17 -5.88
C LEU A 170 -12.14 -26.84 -6.94
N SER A 171 -13.40 -27.14 -6.65
CA SER A 171 -14.50 -26.62 -7.43
C SER A 171 -14.83 -25.16 -7.08
N ALA A 172 -15.46 -24.43 -8.00
CA ALA A 172 -15.94 -23.07 -7.75
C ALA A 172 -16.86 -22.98 -6.51
N ALA A 173 -17.69 -24.01 -6.27
CA ALA A 173 -18.56 -24.08 -5.09
C ALA A 173 -17.77 -24.20 -3.79
N GLN A 174 -16.69 -24.99 -3.76
CA GLN A 174 -15.83 -25.11 -2.59
C GLN A 174 -15.06 -23.79 -2.32
N ALA A 175 -14.59 -23.12 -3.38
CA ALA A 175 -13.97 -21.79 -3.26
C ALA A 175 -14.98 -20.77 -2.71
N GLY A 176 -16.20 -20.76 -3.20
CA GLY A 176 -17.28 -19.91 -2.71
C GLY A 176 -17.61 -20.11 -1.24
N GLN A 177 -17.62 -21.37 -0.76
CA GLN A 177 -17.83 -21.66 0.67
C GLN A 177 -16.69 -21.13 1.54
N ARG A 178 -15.44 -21.24 1.09
CA ARG A 178 -14.26 -20.71 1.80
C ARG A 178 -14.30 -19.18 1.84
N ALA A 179 -14.64 -18.53 0.73
CA ALA A 179 -14.78 -17.08 0.66
C ALA A 179 -15.87 -16.55 1.62
N ILE A 180 -17.03 -17.21 1.69
CA ILE A 180 -18.07 -16.85 2.69
C ILE A 180 -17.57 -17.08 4.12
N ALA A 181 -16.83 -18.16 4.39
CA ALA A 181 -16.29 -18.43 5.71
C ALA A 181 -15.28 -17.35 6.12
N GLU A 182 -14.40 -16.95 5.21
CA GLU A 182 -13.44 -15.86 5.39
C GLU A 182 -14.13 -14.54 5.75
N VAL A 183 -15.09 -14.07 4.93
CA VAL A 183 -15.83 -12.82 5.18
C VAL A 183 -16.61 -12.85 6.50
N ARG A 184 -17.04 -14.03 6.94
CA ARG A 184 -17.75 -14.19 8.22
C ARG A 184 -16.80 -14.19 9.43
N ALA A 185 -15.61 -14.79 9.28
CA ALA A 185 -14.60 -14.84 10.34
C ALA A 185 -13.91 -13.47 10.52
N ASN A 186 -13.66 -12.79 9.40
CA ASN A 186 -13.00 -11.50 9.32
C ASN A 186 -13.96 -10.50 8.64
N PRO A 187 -14.95 -9.92 9.36
CA PRO A 187 -15.86 -8.93 8.76
C PRO A 187 -15.08 -7.72 8.23
N PRO A 188 -15.52 -7.10 7.10
CA PRO A 188 -14.90 -5.85 6.65
C PRO A 188 -15.04 -4.80 7.76
N LEU A 189 -13.94 -4.08 8.03
CA LEU A 189 -13.98 -2.91 8.89
C LEU A 189 -14.71 -1.81 8.11
N THR A 190 -15.80 -1.32 8.65
CA THR A 190 -16.71 -0.40 7.95
C THR A 190 -16.46 1.06 8.30
N ASP A 191 -15.43 1.37 9.10
CA ASP A 191 -15.16 2.75 9.50
C ASP A 191 -13.73 2.94 10.01
N GLU A 192 -13.06 4.02 9.54
CA GLU A 192 -11.77 4.48 10.05
C GLU A 192 -11.82 4.87 11.54
N ASN A 193 -13.00 5.09 12.09
CA ASN A 193 -13.23 5.54 13.47
C ASN A 193 -13.83 4.45 14.39
N ALA A 194 -13.94 3.21 13.97
CA ALA A 194 -14.52 2.12 14.78
C ALA A 194 -13.53 1.57 15.83
N ASP A 195 -13.07 2.43 16.71
CA ASP A 195 -12.06 2.11 17.73
C ASP A 195 -12.52 1.13 18.82
N ASP A 196 -13.82 0.75 18.89
CA ASP A 196 -14.35 -0.02 20.04
C ASP A 196 -15.44 -1.07 19.72
N ALA A 197 -15.86 -1.23 18.47
CA ALA A 197 -16.87 -2.21 18.12
C ALA A 197 -16.27 -3.39 17.36
N THR A 198 -16.19 -4.55 17.97
CA THR A 198 -16.00 -5.79 17.20
C THR A 198 -17.20 -5.92 16.25
N PRO A 199 -17.01 -5.87 14.91
CA PRO A 199 -18.12 -5.95 13.97
C PRO A 199 -18.89 -7.25 14.21
N GLY A 200 -20.20 -7.17 14.26
CA GLY A 200 -21.04 -8.37 14.32
C GLY A 200 -20.83 -9.20 13.04
N ALA A 201 -20.84 -10.54 13.15
CA ALA A 201 -20.70 -11.39 11.99
C ALA A 201 -21.77 -11.06 10.94
N PRO A 202 -21.40 -10.74 9.67
CA PRO A 202 -22.36 -10.32 8.64
C PRO A 202 -23.34 -11.45 8.33
N THR A 203 -24.60 -11.08 8.14
CA THR A 203 -25.70 -12.02 7.84
C THR A 203 -26.07 -11.94 6.35
N GLY A 204 -26.73 -12.98 5.84
CA GLY A 204 -27.24 -12.99 4.47
C GLY A 204 -26.16 -13.14 3.38
N LEU A 205 -24.93 -13.48 3.74
CA LEU A 205 -23.83 -13.65 2.79
C LEU A 205 -24.11 -14.73 1.76
N ARG A 206 -23.90 -14.38 0.48
CA ARG A 206 -24.00 -15.28 -0.67
C ARG A 206 -22.89 -15.01 -1.66
N VAL A 207 -22.57 -16.00 -2.48
CA VAL A 207 -21.66 -15.83 -3.62
C VAL A 207 -22.47 -15.16 -4.76
N ALA A 208 -22.01 -14.04 -5.26
CA ALA A 208 -22.55 -13.36 -6.44
C ALA A 208 -21.89 -13.91 -7.72
N SER A 209 -20.58 -14.06 -7.73
CA SER A 209 -19.83 -14.61 -8.87
C SER A 209 -18.64 -15.43 -8.41
N THR A 210 -18.15 -16.33 -9.28
CA THR A 210 -16.91 -17.07 -9.06
C THR A 210 -16.21 -17.28 -10.40
N THR A 211 -15.03 -16.69 -10.58
CA THR A 211 -14.25 -16.74 -11.82
C THR A 211 -12.88 -17.31 -11.55
N LEU A 212 -12.45 -18.31 -12.34
CA LEU A 212 -11.10 -18.84 -12.29
C LEU A 212 -10.17 -17.89 -13.06
N VAL A 213 -9.15 -17.35 -12.41
CA VAL A 213 -8.25 -16.34 -12.97
C VAL A 213 -6.79 -16.67 -12.65
N VAL A 214 -5.88 -16.11 -13.44
CA VAL A 214 -4.46 -16.00 -13.06
C VAL A 214 -4.29 -14.74 -12.24
N TYR A 215 -3.76 -14.83 -11.04
CA TYR A 215 -3.47 -13.73 -10.15
C TYR A 215 -1.95 -13.62 -9.95
N ARG A 216 -1.41 -12.40 -10.06
CA ARG A 216 -0.01 -12.12 -9.74
C ARG A 216 0.08 -11.47 -8.37
N MET A 217 0.79 -12.11 -7.45
CA MET A 217 1.10 -11.54 -6.14
C MET A 217 1.84 -10.21 -6.30
N GLY A 218 1.54 -9.26 -5.45
CA GLY A 218 2.16 -7.93 -5.49
C GLY A 218 1.74 -7.02 -6.64
N LEU A 219 0.81 -7.43 -7.54
CA LEU A 219 0.40 -6.66 -8.71
C LEU A 219 -0.07 -5.25 -8.33
N VAL A 220 -0.99 -5.16 -7.37
CA VAL A 220 -1.63 -3.89 -6.97
C VAL A 220 -0.66 -2.96 -6.21
N ARG A 221 0.42 -3.51 -5.68
CA ARG A 221 1.51 -2.76 -5.02
C ARG A 221 2.66 -2.43 -5.95
N ASN A 222 2.59 -2.89 -7.19
CA ASN A 222 3.67 -2.77 -8.18
C ASN A 222 5.02 -3.34 -7.70
N VAL A 223 4.97 -4.45 -6.96
CA VAL A 223 6.16 -5.20 -6.51
C VAL A 223 6.26 -6.56 -7.20
N PRO A 224 7.47 -7.13 -7.35
CA PRO A 224 7.64 -8.46 -7.91
C PRO A 224 6.91 -9.53 -7.09
N GLY A 225 6.33 -10.53 -7.75
CA GLY A 225 5.65 -11.63 -7.08
C GLY A 225 5.42 -12.83 -8.00
N SER A 226 4.90 -13.93 -7.45
CA SER A 226 4.62 -15.16 -8.18
C SER A 226 3.24 -15.11 -8.85
N ASN A 227 3.06 -15.94 -9.89
CA ASN A 227 1.76 -16.13 -10.54
C ASN A 227 1.02 -17.31 -9.89
N GLN A 228 -0.26 -17.18 -9.62
CA GLN A 228 -1.08 -18.17 -8.95
C GLN A 228 -2.38 -18.44 -9.71
N LEU A 229 -2.91 -19.65 -9.62
CA LEU A 229 -4.24 -19.98 -10.10
C LEU A 229 -5.21 -19.81 -8.94
N VAL A 230 -6.14 -18.88 -9.07
CA VAL A 230 -7.09 -18.55 -8.00
C VAL A 230 -8.53 -18.49 -8.51
N TYR A 231 -9.48 -18.69 -7.62
CA TYR A 231 -10.85 -18.27 -7.82
C TYR A 231 -11.04 -16.87 -7.26
N GLU A 232 -11.39 -15.93 -8.10
CA GLU A 232 -11.94 -14.64 -7.70
C GLU A 232 -13.42 -14.87 -7.37
N VAL A 233 -13.79 -14.70 -6.10
CA VAL A 233 -15.12 -14.95 -5.57
C VAL A 233 -15.69 -13.64 -5.06
N GLU A 234 -16.78 -13.19 -5.65
CA GLU A 234 -17.55 -12.06 -5.16
C GLU A 234 -18.54 -12.55 -4.10
N VAL A 235 -18.37 -12.11 -2.86
CA VAL A 235 -19.25 -12.39 -1.72
C VAL A 235 -20.01 -11.13 -1.37
N THR A 236 -21.34 -11.21 -1.29
CA THR A 236 -22.18 -10.07 -0.96
C THR A 236 -23.37 -10.48 -0.09
N ASN A 237 -23.86 -9.56 0.72
CA ASN A 237 -25.18 -9.67 1.34
C ASN A 237 -26.24 -8.80 0.62
N GLY A 238 -25.83 -8.07 -0.44
CA GLY A 238 -26.67 -7.16 -1.19
C GLY A 238 -26.94 -5.83 -0.48
N ALA A 239 -26.11 -5.50 0.52
CA ALA A 239 -26.22 -4.30 1.35
C ALA A 239 -24.85 -3.61 1.51
N ASP A 240 -24.21 -3.88 2.62
CA ASP A 240 -22.96 -3.28 3.07
C ASP A 240 -21.73 -4.21 2.89
N VAL A 241 -21.94 -5.42 2.41
CA VAL A 241 -20.87 -6.38 2.12
C VAL A 241 -20.84 -6.72 0.65
N ARG A 242 -19.75 -6.37 0.00
CA ARG A 242 -19.35 -6.82 -1.33
C ARG A 242 -17.83 -7.01 -1.33
N GLU A 243 -17.41 -8.23 -1.16
CA GLU A 243 -15.99 -8.57 -1.02
C GLU A 243 -15.53 -9.43 -2.18
N PHE A 244 -14.42 -9.05 -2.78
CA PHE A 244 -13.69 -9.88 -3.73
C PHE A 244 -12.64 -10.69 -2.97
N VAL A 245 -12.86 -11.99 -2.87
CA VAL A 245 -12.01 -12.91 -2.13
C VAL A 245 -11.29 -13.82 -3.12
N PHE A 246 -9.97 -13.80 -3.10
CA PHE A 246 -9.13 -14.60 -3.99
C PHE A 246 -8.73 -15.90 -3.28
N VAL A 247 -9.32 -17.01 -3.73
CA VAL A 247 -9.11 -18.33 -3.13
C VAL A 247 -8.17 -19.14 -4.01
N HIS A 248 -7.02 -19.57 -3.50
CA HIS A 248 -6.08 -20.41 -4.25
C HIS A 248 -6.75 -21.69 -4.74
N ALA A 249 -6.72 -21.91 -6.05
CA ALA A 249 -7.56 -22.93 -6.71
C ALA A 249 -7.21 -24.40 -6.35
N ASN A 250 -6.02 -24.62 -5.79
CA ASN A 250 -5.58 -25.96 -5.37
C ASN A 250 -5.54 -26.10 -3.83
N ALA A 251 -4.86 -25.19 -3.14
CA ALA A 251 -4.70 -25.25 -1.68
C ALA A 251 -5.94 -24.72 -0.92
N GLY A 252 -6.75 -23.85 -1.52
CA GLY A 252 -7.95 -23.27 -0.90
C GLY A 252 -7.65 -22.21 0.15
N LYS A 253 -6.42 -21.75 0.27
CA LYS A 253 -6.02 -20.61 1.11
C LYS A 253 -6.52 -19.31 0.47
N ILE A 254 -6.79 -18.29 1.30
CA ILE A 254 -7.07 -16.94 0.83
C ILE A 254 -5.73 -16.30 0.46
N VAL A 255 -5.63 -15.74 -0.74
CA VAL A 255 -4.41 -15.11 -1.24
C VAL A 255 -4.51 -13.59 -1.33
N ASN A 256 -5.73 -13.07 -1.45
CA ASN A 256 -6.02 -11.63 -1.41
C ASN A 256 -7.50 -11.43 -1.12
N ARG A 257 -7.84 -10.24 -0.60
CA ARG A 257 -9.21 -9.81 -0.38
C ARG A 257 -9.26 -8.28 -0.45
N TYR A 258 -10.33 -7.74 -1.05
CA TYR A 258 -10.64 -6.32 -1.01
C TYR A 258 -12.14 -6.09 -1.15
N SER A 259 -12.61 -4.92 -0.70
CA SER A 259 -14.02 -4.53 -0.80
C SER A 259 -14.36 -4.03 -2.21
N GLY A 260 -15.60 -4.25 -2.66
CA GLY A 260 -16.05 -3.88 -4.00
C GLY A 260 -17.47 -3.37 -3.99
N VAL A 261 -17.82 -2.51 -3.05
CA VAL A 261 -19.19 -1.99 -2.94
C VAL A 261 -19.38 -0.86 -3.95
N GLN A 262 -20.29 -0.96 -4.97
CA GLN A 262 -20.56 0.04 -6.07
C GLN A 262 -21.81 -0.19 -6.92
N SER A 263 -22.56 0.80 -7.54
CA SER A 263 -23.42 0.97 -8.80
C SER A 263 -24.60 1.97 -8.79
N GLY A 264 -25.16 2.50 -9.66
CA GLY A 264 -25.89 2.79 -10.75
C GLY A 264 -27.15 3.70 -10.96
N LEU A 265 -27.44 4.44 -12.08
CA LEU A 265 -28.40 5.55 -12.28
C LEU A 265 -29.77 5.25 -12.93
N PHE A 266 -30.76 5.86 -12.67
CA PHE A 266 -32.05 6.56 -12.81
C PHE A 266 -32.38 7.02 -11.40
N ARG A 267 -32.62 8.35 -11.13
CA ARG A 267 -32.77 8.78 -9.74
C ARG A 267 -34.04 8.23 -9.13
N ARG A 268 -33.85 7.31 -8.22
CA ARG A 268 -34.89 6.88 -7.24
C ARG A 268 -34.29 6.99 -5.86
N LEU A 269 -35.09 7.50 -4.97
CA LEU A 269 -34.74 7.59 -3.56
C LEU A 269 -35.61 6.62 -2.76
N PHE A 270 -34.97 5.89 -1.92
CA PHE A 270 -35.55 4.92 -1.01
C PHE A 270 -35.26 5.34 0.44
N GLU A 271 -36.04 4.85 1.36
CA GLU A 271 -35.85 5.02 2.79
C GLU A 271 -35.66 3.66 3.43
N VAL A 272 -34.59 3.46 4.21
CA VAL A 272 -34.23 2.21 4.90
C VAL A 272 -33.78 1.09 3.96
N ASP A 273 -34.52 0.80 2.89
CA ASP A 273 -34.23 -0.28 1.94
C ASP A 273 -34.93 -0.04 0.59
N LEU A 274 -34.63 -0.89 -0.40
CA LEU A 274 -35.17 -0.79 -1.76
C LEU A 274 -36.66 -1.13 -1.91
N ASP A 275 -37.33 -1.58 -0.85
CA ASP A 275 -38.79 -1.84 -0.85
C ASP A 275 -39.60 -0.58 -0.48
N HIS A 276 -38.93 0.46 0.08
CA HIS A 276 -39.57 1.69 0.56
C HIS A 276 -39.19 2.91 -0.29
N GLN A 277 -39.63 2.94 -1.57
CA GLN A 277 -39.42 4.07 -2.44
C GLN A 277 -40.18 5.32 -1.96
N VAL A 278 -39.46 6.43 -1.72
CA VAL A 278 -40.04 7.71 -1.27
C VAL A 278 -40.08 8.76 -2.37
N TRP A 279 -39.24 8.66 -3.39
CA TRP A 279 -39.21 9.58 -4.52
C TRP A 279 -38.63 8.93 -5.77
N GLN A 280 -39.03 9.43 -6.96
CA GLN A 280 -38.40 9.11 -8.24
C GLN A 280 -38.45 10.30 -9.18
N GLU A 281 -37.64 10.29 -10.24
CA GLU A 281 -37.63 11.32 -11.26
C GLU A 281 -39.05 11.59 -11.82
N GLY A 282 -39.42 12.88 -11.83
CA GLY A 282 -40.75 13.35 -12.23
C GLY A 282 -41.75 13.47 -11.11
N ASN A 283 -41.49 12.99 -9.90
CA ASN A 283 -42.33 13.27 -8.73
C ASN A 283 -42.19 14.73 -8.28
N PRO A 284 -43.21 15.30 -7.56
CA PRO A 284 -43.08 16.62 -6.96
C PRO A 284 -41.81 16.73 -6.08
N PHE A 285 -41.05 17.83 -6.22
CA PHE A 285 -39.90 18.10 -5.40
C PHE A 285 -39.99 19.54 -4.81
N PRO A 286 -39.74 19.76 -3.49
CA PRO A 286 -39.31 18.74 -2.52
C PRO A 286 -40.45 17.84 -1.99
N GLY A 287 -41.68 18.15 -2.24
CA GLY A 287 -42.81 17.33 -1.80
C GLY A 287 -42.86 17.15 -0.27
N SER A 288 -42.88 15.86 0.18
CA SER A 288 -42.88 15.51 1.61
C SER A 288 -41.49 15.01 2.09
N LEU A 289 -40.41 15.19 1.30
CA LEU A 289 -39.08 14.72 1.62
C LEU A 289 -38.48 15.47 2.82
N ASN A 290 -37.79 14.79 3.71
CA ASN A 290 -36.97 15.40 4.77
C ASN A 290 -35.73 16.07 4.18
N VAL A 291 -34.91 16.70 5.02
CA VAL A 291 -33.74 17.46 4.56
C VAL A 291 -32.72 16.55 3.88
N ASP A 292 -32.34 15.40 4.50
CA ASP A 292 -31.39 14.46 3.91
C ASP A 292 -31.88 13.93 2.56
N GLN A 293 -33.15 13.58 2.47
CA GLN A 293 -33.76 13.11 1.22
C GLN A 293 -33.75 14.19 0.13
N GLN A 294 -33.99 15.48 0.49
CA GLN A 294 -33.88 16.58 -0.46
C GLN A 294 -32.43 16.79 -0.93
N HIS A 295 -31.46 16.69 -0.04
CA HIS A 295 -30.03 16.75 -0.33
C HIS A 295 -29.65 15.63 -1.34
N ILE A 296 -29.97 14.38 -1.05
CA ILE A 296 -29.67 13.25 -1.93
C ILE A 296 -30.24 13.48 -3.34
N VAL A 297 -31.50 13.90 -3.46
CA VAL A 297 -32.12 14.16 -4.78
C VAL A 297 -31.43 15.34 -5.49
N THR A 298 -31.13 16.43 -4.77
CA THR A 298 -30.52 17.61 -5.36
C THR A 298 -29.10 17.30 -5.84
N PHE A 299 -28.27 16.77 -4.97
CA PHE A 299 -26.84 16.66 -5.19
C PHE A 299 -26.47 15.49 -6.14
N SER A 300 -27.23 14.39 -6.13
CA SER A 300 -27.11 13.36 -7.17
C SER A 300 -27.42 13.91 -8.57
N GLY A 301 -28.39 14.82 -8.68
CA GLY A 301 -28.71 15.51 -9.94
C GLY A 301 -27.58 16.46 -10.37
N GLN A 302 -26.95 17.14 -9.42
CA GLN A 302 -25.80 18.03 -9.68
C GLN A 302 -24.56 17.24 -10.14
N ALA A 303 -24.26 16.11 -9.51
CA ALA A 303 -23.23 15.18 -9.95
C ALA A 303 -23.49 14.70 -11.39
N TYR A 304 -24.71 14.24 -11.70
CA TYR A 304 -25.07 13.85 -13.05
C TYR A 304 -24.84 14.96 -14.09
N TYR A 305 -25.35 16.18 -13.83
CA TYR A 305 -25.21 17.30 -14.76
C TYR A 305 -23.76 17.77 -14.89
N HIS A 306 -22.95 17.64 -13.84
CA HIS A 306 -21.51 17.89 -13.91
C HIS A 306 -20.85 17.02 -14.98
N PHE A 307 -21.00 15.69 -14.91
CA PHE A 307 -20.40 14.77 -15.86
C PHE A 307 -20.97 14.90 -17.27
N LEU A 308 -22.29 15.10 -17.39
CA LEU A 308 -22.93 15.31 -18.69
C LEU A 308 -22.43 16.57 -19.39
N ASN A 309 -22.40 17.72 -18.67
CA ASN A 309 -22.04 19.00 -19.26
C ASN A 309 -20.54 19.15 -19.53
N ALA A 310 -19.70 18.69 -18.62
CA ALA A 310 -18.24 18.81 -18.73
C ALA A 310 -17.67 17.79 -19.73
N PHE A 311 -18.13 16.53 -19.67
CA PHE A 311 -17.47 15.41 -20.34
C PHE A 311 -18.37 14.69 -21.36
N GLY A 312 -19.66 15.04 -21.45
CA GLY A 312 -20.63 14.37 -22.32
C GLY A 312 -20.97 12.95 -21.85
N ARG A 313 -20.73 12.65 -20.56
CA ARG A 313 -20.97 11.34 -19.93
C ARG A 313 -22.41 11.26 -19.47
N ASP A 314 -23.22 10.47 -20.14
CA ASP A 314 -24.64 10.25 -19.79
C ASP A 314 -24.73 9.19 -18.71
N SER A 315 -24.87 9.63 -17.47
CA SER A 315 -24.78 8.79 -16.29
C SER A 315 -23.38 8.18 -16.06
N TYR A 316 -23.21 7.50 -14.90
CA TYR A 316 -21.96 6.90 -14.47
C TYR A 316 -21.45 5.85 -15.46
N ASP A 317 -22.30 5.07 -16.12
CA ASP A 317 -21.93 4.06 -17.11
C ASP A 317 -21.77 4.59 -18.54
N GLY A 318 -22.20 5.83 -18.80
CA GLY A 318 -22.20 6.45 -20.11
C GLY A 318 -23.36 6.00 -21.00
N LEU A 319 -24.35 5.27 -20.47
CA LEU A 319 -25.48 4.67 -21.20
C LEU A 319 -26.84 5.11 -20.64
N GLY A 320 -26.87 5.99 -19.64
CA GLY A 320 -28.10 6.55 -19.06
C GLY A 320 -28.81 5.62 -18.06
N HIS A 321 -28.06 4.78 -17.35
CA HIS A 321 -28.62 3.92 -16.30
C HIS A 321 -29.20 4.69 -15.11
N GLU A 322 -29.99 3.98 -14.29
CA GLU A 322 -30.71 4.47 -13.12
C GLU A 322 -29.79 4.77 -11.92
N MET A 323 -29.92 5.95 -11.24
CA MET A 323 -29.23 6.31 -9.97
C MET A 323 -30.12 6.01 -8.77
N ARG A 324 -29.80 5.00 -7.98
CA ARG A 324 -30.56 4.62 -6.78
C ARG A 324 -29.83 5.06 -5.55
N SER A 325 -30.52 5.74 -4.67
CA SER A 325 -30.01 6.14 -3.35
C SER A 325 -30.90 5.63 -2.26
N VAL A 326 -30.32 5.19 -1.14
CA VAL A 326 -31.03 4.77 0.07
C VAL A 326 -30.64 5.70 1.20
N ASN A 327 -31.61 6.35 1.81
CA ASN A 327 -31.44 7.15 3.02
C ASN A 327 -31.71 6.27 4.24
N ASN A 328 -30.94 6.48 5.31
CA ASN A 328 -31.08 5.71 6.57
C ASN A 328 -31.00 4.19 6.38
N ASP A 329 -30.09 3.71 5.57
CA ASP A 329 -29.84 2.28 5.42
C ASP A 329 -29.29 1.71 6.74
N PRO A 330 -30.05 0.85 7.45
CA PRO A 330 -29.63 0.33 8.77
C PRO A 330 -28.51 -0.72 8.67
N ARG A 331 -28.05 -1.02 7.46
CA ARG A 331 -27.03 -2.03 7.19
C ARG A 331 -25.63 -1.41 7.09
N ILE A 332 -25.53 -0.09 7.01
CA ILE A 332 -24.24 0.62 7.05
C ILE A 332 -23.98 1.13 8.48
N ASN A 333 -22.71 1.16 8.88
CA ASN A 333 -22.33 1.73 10.18
C ASN A 333 -22.35 3.25 10.10
N CYS A 334 -23.12 3.89 10.97
CA CYS A 334 -23.23 5.34 11.00
C CYS A 334 -22.28 5.99 12.02
N PRO A 335 -21.76 7.20 11.74
CA PRO A 335 -22.03 8.04 10.57
C PRO A 335 -21.22 7.60 9.36
N ASN A 336 -21.84 7.31 8.23
CA ASN A 336 -21.16 6.88 7.00
C ASN A 336 -22.04 7.10 5.77
N ALA A 337 -21.41 7.09 4.60
CA ALA A 337 -22.05 6.90 3.31
C ALA A 337 -21.25 5.86 2.52
N ASN A 338 -21.86 5.19 1.57
CA ASN A 338 -21.14 4.32 0.67
C ASN A 338 -21.86 4.10 -0.66
N TRP A 339 -21.10 3.67 -1.63
CA TRP A 339 -21.52 3.16 -2.91
C TRP A 339 -21.34 1.62 -2.94
N ASN A 340 -22.39 0.83 -3.13
CA ASN A 340 -22.37 -0.62 -2.89
C ASN A 340 -22.41 -1.50 -4.14
N GLY A 341 -22.07 -0.97 -5.30
CA GLY A 341 -22.21 -1.72 -6.53
C GLY A 341 -23.66 -1.68 -7.12
N ALA A 342 -24.68 -1.12 -6.42
CA ALA A 342 -26.08 -1.03 -6.82
C ALA A 342 -26.78 0.26 -6.37
N THR A 343 -26.34 0.88 -5.28
CA THR A 343 -26.95 2.07 -4.67
C THR A 343 -25.92 2.89 -3.94
N THR A 344 -26.10 4.20 -3.90
CA THR A 344 -25.45 5.03 -2.86
C THR A 344 -26.32 4.95 -1.60
N ASN A 345 -25.70 4.82 -0.44
CA ASN A 345 -26.40 4.66 0.83
C ASN A 345 -25.87 5.69 1.83
N TYR A 346 -26.75 6.24 2.64
CA TYR A 346 -26.43 7.34 3.53
C TYR A 346 -27.00 7.12 4.91
N CYS A 347 -26.26 7.51 5.93
CA CYS A 347 -26.78 7.72 7.28
C CYS A 347 -27.41 9.10 7.42
N THR A 348 -28.26 9.30 8.43
CA THR A 348 -28.79 10.63 8.77
C THR A 348 -27.67 11.63 9.03
N GLY A 349 -27.72 12.80 8.38
CA GLY A 349 -26.80 13.92 8.58
C GLY A 349 -25.45 13.81 7.86
N VAL A 350 -25.26 12.81 6.97
CA VAL A 350 -24.05 12.69 6.14
C VAL A 350 -24.27 13.13 4.69
N THR A 351 -25.38 13.78 4.38
CA THR A 351 -25.81 14.13 3.01
C THR A 351 -25.32 15.52 2.57
N GLY A 352 -24.06 15.87 2.86
CA GLY A 352 -23.37 17.01 2.25
C GLY A 352 -23.37 16.91 0.73
N ASP A 353 -23.24 18.02 0.02
CA ASP A 353 -23.25 18.05 -1.45
C ASP A 353 -22.01 17.40 -2.05
N ASP A 354 -20.86 17.64 -1.46
CA ASP A 354 -19.60 16.96 -1.75
C ASP A 354 -19.70 15.45 -1.48
N VAL A 355 -20.24 15.04 -0.31
CA VAL A 355 -20.38 13.61 0.08
C VAL A 355 -21.30 12.87 -0.88
N VAL A 356 -22.47 13.46 -1.21
CA VAL A 356 -23.39 12.82 -2.17
C VAL A 356 -22.77 12.70 -3.55
N ALA A 357 -22.03 13.71 -3.99
CA ALA A 357 -21.33 13.68 -5.29
C ALA A 357 -20.11 12.75 -5.28
N HIS A 358 -19.43 12.60 -4.12
CA HIS A 358 -18.33 11.64 -3.89
C HIS A 358 -18.81 10.21 -4.09
N GLU A 359 -19.90 9.80 -3.45
CA GLU A 359 -20.44 8.44 -3.61
C GLU A 359 -20.79 8.12 -5.07
N TRP A 360 -21.30 9.10 -5.81
CA TRP A 360 -21.49 8.97 -7.24
C TRP A 360 -20.17 8.96 -8.01
N GLY A 361 -19.11 9.61 -7.51
CA GLY A 361 -17.74 9.56 -8.05
C GLY A 361 -17.21 8.12 -8.15
N HIS A 362 -17.41 7.30 -7.12
CA HIS A 362 -17.09 5.88 -7.15
C HIS A 362 -17.77 5.14 -8.30
N ALA A 363 -19.04 5.45 -8.55
CA ALA A 363 -19.77 4.89 -9.67
C ALA A 363 -19.12 5.22 -11.02
N TYR A 364 -18.77 6.48 -11.22
CA TYR A 364 -18.08 6.88 -12.45
C TYR A 364 -16.73 6.19 -12.60
N THR A 365 -15.98 5.98 -11.51
CA THR A 365 -14.70 5.27 -11.50
C THR A 365 -14.87 3.80 -11.90
N GLU A 366 -15.82 3.07 -11.31
CA GLU A 366 -16.06 1.66 -11.63
C GLU A 366 -16.36 1.42 -13.11
N PHE A 367 -17.16 2.30 -13.69
CA PHE A 367 -17.61 2.16 -15.10
C PHE A 367 -16.72 2.92 -16.10
N THR A 368 -15.54 3.37 -15.67
CA THR A 368 -14.58 4.09 -16.52
C THR A 368 -13.24 3.37 -16.59
N ASP A 369 -12.45 3.40 -15.55
CA ASP A 369 -11.14 2.76 -15.43
C ASP A 369 -11.14 1.56 -14.49
N ASN A 370 -12.16 1.45 -13.63
CA ASN A 370 -12.36 0.35 -12.69
C ASN A 370 -11.16 0.10 -11.77
N LEU A 371 -10.64 1.19 -11.18
CA LEU A 371 -9.50 1.13 -10.28
C LEU A 371 -9.77 0.15 -9.12
N ILE A 372 -8.90 -0.82 -8.95
CA ILE A 372 -8.96 -1.82 -7.88
C ILE A 372 -8.93 -1.10 -6.53
N TYR A 373 -9.94 -1.30 -5.70
CA TYR A 373 -10.12 -0.59 -4.44
C TYR A 373 -9.17 -1.11 -3.35
N GLN A 374 -7.85 -0.98 -3.62
CA GLN A 374 -6.81 -1.42 -2.71
C GLN A 374 -5.51 -0.65 -2.98
N TRP A 375 -4.78 -0.26 -1.92
CA TRP A 375 -3.49 0.43 -1.99
C TRP A 375 -3.55 1.70 -2.86
N GLN A 376 -2.51 1.99 -3.64
CA GLN A 376 -2.46 3.20 -4.46
C GLN A 376 -3.56 3.28 -5.52
N SER A 377 -3.95 2.16 -6.10
CA SER A 377 -5.08 2.11 -7.02
C SER A 377 -6.40 2.48 -6.32
N GLY A 378 -6.61 1.97 -5.10
CA GLY A 378 -7.75 2.33 -4.26
C GLY A 378 -7.69 3.78 -3.79
N ALA A 379 -6.52 4.29 -3.42
CA ALA A 379 -6.32 5.69 -3.06
C ALA A 379 -6.62 6.65 -4.24
N LEU A 380 -6.33 6.24 -5.48
CA LEU A 380 -6.77 6.97 -6.67
C LEU A 380 -8.29 6.93 -6.85
N ASN A 381 -8.93 5.80 -6.56
CA ASN A 381 -10.38 5.65 -6.62
C ASN A 381 -11.07 6.61 -5.64
N GLU A 382 -10.59 6.66 -4.39
CA GLU A 382 -11.03 7.61 -3.37
C GLU A 382 -10.82 9.06 -3.82
N SER A 383 -9.60 9.39 -4.24
CA SER A 383 -9.27 10.75 -4.66
C SER A 383 -10.10 11.23 -5.85
N TYR A 384 -10.40 10.38 -6.82
CA TYR A 384 -11.30 10.78 -7.91
C TYR A 384 -12.69 11.09 -7.38
N SER A 385 -13.17 10.34 -6.39
CA SER A 385 -14.46 10.60 -5.75
C SER A 385 -14.46 11.92 -4.99
N ASP A 386 -13.39 12.21 -4.22
CA ASP A 386 -13.19 13.49 -3.55
C ASP A 386 -13.11 14.66 -4.55
N ILE A 387 -12.32 14.50 -5.62
CA ILE A 387 -12.18 15.53 -6.66
C ILE A 387 -13.51 15.85 -7.31
N TRP A 388 -14.32 14.85 -7.66
CA TRP A 388 -15.61 15.07 -8.28
C TRP A 388 -16.64 15.60 -7.29
N GLY A 389 -16.55 15.19 -6.00
CA GLY A 389 -17.37 15.71 -4.90
C GLY A 389 -17.13 17.19 -4.68
N ASP A 390 -15.90 17.56 -4.37
CA ASP A 390 -15.48 18.95 -4.12
C ASP A 390 -15.67 19.86 -5.35
N LEU A 391 -15.51 19.32 -6.57
CA LEU A 391 -15.83 20.06 -7.79
C LEU A 391 -17.32 20.43 -7.89
N VAL A 392 -18.23 19.55 -7.50
CA VAL A 392 -19.67 19.83 -7.47
C VAL A 392 -19.94 20.88 -6.42
N ASP A 393 -19.41 20.75 -5.22
CA ASP A 393 -19.50 21.68 -4.11
C ASP A 393 -19.08 23.10 -4.53
N GLN A 394 -17.85 23.27 -5.02
CA GLN A 394 -17.30 24.58 -5.39
C GLN A 394 -18.07 25.34 -6.49
N ILE A 395 -18.94 24.69 -7.26
CA ILE A 395 -19.62 25.32 -8.41
C ILE A 395 -21.16 25.28 -8.34
N ASN A 396 -21.74 24.57 -7.37
CA ASN A 396 -23.19 24.42 -7.26
C ASN A 396 -23.85 25.61 -6.55
N GLY A 397 -23.10 26.34 -5.69
CA GLY A 397 -23.57 27.47 -4.86
C GLY A 397 -24.56 27.03 -3.78
N ALA A 398 -24.49 25.77 -3.35
CA ALA A 398 -25.18 25.21 -2.21
C ALA A 398 -24.19 25.03 -1.05
N GLY A 399 -24.64 24.70 0.16
CA GLY A 399 -23.73 24.43 1.27
C GLY A 399 -23.09 25.66 1.90
N THR A 400 -21.94 25.45 2.54
CA THR A 400 -21.22 26.45 3.35
C THR A 400 -19.91 26.90 2.69
N ASP A 401 -19.91 27.23 1.41
CA ASP A 401 -18.71 27.57 0.61
C ASP A 401 -18.08 28.93 0.93
N THR A 402 -18.65 29.76 1.77
CA THR A 402 -18.16 31.11 2.06
C THR A 402 -17.74 31.32 3.51
N PRO A 403 -16.48 31.81 3.72
CA PRO A 403 -15.51 32.28 2.74
C PRO A 403 -14.77 31.14 2.01
N GLY A 404 -14.85 31.13 0.66
CA GLY A 404 -14.20 30.15 -0.24
C GLY A 404 -12.94 30.70 -0.93
N GLY A 405 -12.18 31.57 -0.24
CA GLY A 405 -10.96 32.18 -0.80
C GLY A 405 -9.85 31.15 -1.03
N ALA A 406 -9.00 31.41 -2.05
CA ALA A 406 -7.82 30.58 -2.32
C ALA A 406 -6.97 30.40 -1.06
N ARG A 407 -6.49 29.18 -0.85
CA ARG A 407 -5.71 28.78 0.33
C ARG A 407 -4.22 28.91 0.08
N THR A 408 -3.47 29.10 1.15
CA THR A 408 -2.00 29.12 1.09
C THR A 408 -1.50 27.72 1.42
N VAL A 409 -0.73 27.11 0.52
CA VAL A 409 -0.10 25.80 0.72
C VAL A 409 0.64 25.73 2.06
N GLY A 410 0.49 24.62 2.78
CA GLY A 410 1.07 24.40 4.11
C GLY A 410 0.35 25.13 5.25
N ARG A 411 -0.92 25.53 5.05
CA ARG A 411 -1.76 26.15 6.10
C ARG A 411 -3.15 25.54 6.15
N CYS A 412 -3.47 24.99 7.32
CA CYS A 412 -4.78 24.41 7.58
C CYS A 412 -5.90 25.45 7.57
N SER A 413 -7.09 25.02 7.15
CA SER A 413 -8.30 25.81 7.35
C SER A 413 -8.72 25.86 8.83
N THR A 414 -9.26 27.00 9.28
CA THR A 414 -9.90 27.10 10.62
C THR A 414 -11.20 26.32 10.68
N PHE A 415 -11.80 26.06 9.55
CA PHE A 415 -13.09 25.39 9.45
C PHE A 415 -12.96 23.86 9.38
N ALA A 416 -11.74 23.32 9.12
CA ALA A 416 -11.51 21.87 9.14
C ALA A 416 -11.87 21.27 10.50
N ASN A 417 -11.32 21.78 11.58
CA ASN A 417 -11.69 21.56 12.98
C ASN A 417 -10.94 22.56 13.88
N ASN A 418 -11.36 22.66 15.15
CA ASN A 418 -10.67 23.49 16.15
C ASN A 418 -9.65 22.71 16.98
N TRP A 419 -9.14 21.61 16.45
CA TRP A 419 -8.19 20.79 17.17
C TRP A 419 -6.86 21.50 17.43
N PRO A 420 -6.13 21.11 18.48
CA PRO A 420 -4.80 21.64 18.75
C PRO A 420 -3.80 21.25 17.66
N THR A 421 -2.62 21.85 17.73
CA THR A 421 -1.46 21.47 16.92
C THR A 421 -0.24 21.30 17.81
N VAL A 422 0.69 20.47 17.36
CA VAL A 422 2.02 20.34 17.94
C VAL A 422 3.01 20.98 16.96
N ALA A 423 3.52 22.16 17.32
CA ALA A 423 4.60 22.79 16.55
C ALA A 423 5.93 22.22 17.00
N VAL A 424 6.67 21.61 16.09
CA VAL A 424 8.04 21.12 16.32
C VAL A 424 8.98 22.32 16.22
N ASN A 425 9.78 22.55 17.27
CA ASN A 425 10.78 23.61 17.31
C ASN A 425 12.19 23.09 16.98
N GLN A 426 12.47 21.81 17.35
CA GLN A 426 13.71 21.07 17.10
C GLN A 426 13.39 19.57 16.99
N PRO A 427 14.15 18.79 16.15
CA PRO A 427 15.34 19.16 15.39
C PRO A 427 15.03 20.02 14.15
N ALA A 428 13.92 19.80 13.47
CA ALA A 428 13.50 20.55 12.28
C ALA A 428 12.14 21.20 12.55
N PRO A 429 11.95 22.50 12.27
CA PRO A 429 10.66 23.16 12.44
C PRO A 429 9.56 22.52 11.57
N GLY A 430 8.42 22.21 12.17
CA GLY A 430 7.27 21.60 11.52
C GLY A 430 5.99 21.80 12.34
N THR A 431 4.88 21.29 11.85
CA THR A 431 3.61 21.28 12.57
C THR A 431 2.96 19.91 12.39
N CYS A 432 2.53 19.31 13.48
CA CYS A 432 1.86 18.02 13.48
C CYS A 432 0.37 18.19 13.79
N ALA A 433 -0.48 17.38 13.15
CA ALA A 433 -1.88 17.23 13.53
C ALA A 433 -2.00 16.68 14.97
N ALA A 434 -3.01 17.15 15.70
CA ALA A 434 -3.23 16.65 17.05
C ALA A 434 -4.70 16.75 17.43
N ALA A 435 -5.23 15.73 18.10
CA ALA A 435 -6.58 15.73 18.66
C ALA A 435 -6.58 16.08 20.15
N PRO A 436 -7.63 16.74 20.68
CA PRO A 436 -7.72 17.12 22.08
C PRO A 436 -8.10 15.94 22.97
N ALA A 437 -7.90 16.10 24.29
CA ALA A 437 -8.54 15.27 25.31
C ALA A 437 -9.79 15.96 25.88
N GLU A 438 -10.78 15.17 26.29
CA GLU A 438 -11.97 15.65 26.99
C GLU A 438 -11.71 15.99 28.47
N PHE A 439 -10.49 15.76 28.93
CA PHE A 439 -10.04 15.94 30.31
C PHE A 439 -8.75 16.77 30.37
N GLY A 440 -8.41 17.26 31.56
CA GLY A 440 -7.24 18.13 31.77
C GLY A 440 -7.49 19.59 31.38
N SER A 441 -6.41 20.37 31.33
CA SER A 441 -6.49 21.79 30.95
C SER A 441 -6.58 21.97 29.44
N ALA A 442 -7.48 22.81 28.97
CA ALA A 442 -7.53 23.20 27.56
C ALA A 442 -6.24 23.96 27.17
N LEU A 443 -5.74 23.70 25.98
CA LEU A 443 -4.61 24.41 25.39
C LEU A 443 -5.01 25.84 24.99
N THR A 444 -4.13 26.79 25.27
CA THR A 444 -4.25 28.19 24.79
C THR A 444 -3.51 28.35 23.47
N THR A 445 -3.70 29.46 22.80
CA THR A 445 -2.94 29.82 21.59
C THR A 445 -1.43 30.02 21.85
N THR A 446 -1.02 30.38 23.06
CA THR A 446 0.39 30.42 23.48
C THR A 446 0.92 28.99 23.70
N GLY A 447 0.08 28.11 24.23
CA GLY A 447 0.38 26.70 24.45
C GLY A 447 1.38 26.40 25.56
N VAL A 448 1.89 25.18 25.53
CA VAL A 448 2.94 24.65 26.41
C VAL A 448 4.14 24.28 25.56
N THR A 449 5.28 24.92 25.84
CA THR A 449 6.55 24.63 25.14
C THR A 449 7.49 23.88 26.07
N GLY A 450 8.14 22.84 25.57
CA GLY A 450 9.11 22.08 26.34
C GLY A 450 9.84 21.01 25.53
N ASP A 451 10.93 20.51 26.12
CA ASP A 451 11.60 19.31 25.59
C ASP A 451 10.70 18.11 25.79
N VAL A 452 10.75 17.18 24.85
CA VAL A 452 10.01 15.92 24.87
C VAL A 452 10.83 14.85 25.54
N VAL A 453 10.20 14.02 26.36
CA VAL A 453 10.80 12.85 26.99
C VAL A 453 9.87 11.65 26.81
N LEU A 454 10.38 10.60 26.17
CA LEU A 454 9.68 9.31 26.08
C LEU A 454 9.58 8.68 27.47
N SER A 455 8.37 8.36 27.90
CA SER A 455 8.11 7.67 29.17
C SER A 455 8.69 6.25 29.12
N ASN A 456 9.18 5.77 30.26
CA ASN A 456 9.62 4.38 30.42
C ASN A 456 9.28 3.90 31.84
N ASP A 457 8.32 3.00 31.98
CA ASP A 457 7.93 2.41 33.25
C ASP A 457 8.55 1.02 33.50
N GLY A 458 9.17 0.42 32.47
CA GLY A 458 9.88 -0.85 32.54
C GLY A 458 8.97 -2.06 32.73
N LYS A 459 7.68 -1.96 32.37
CA LYS A 459 6.69 -3.04 32.51
C LYS A 459 5.84 -3.17 31.24
N GLY A 460 5.60 -4.40 30.78
CA GLY A 460 4.80 -4.66 29.60
C GLY A 460 5.31 -3.88 28.39
N SER A 461 4.46 -3.06 27.77
CA SER A 461 4.88 -2.02 26.83
C SER A 461 5.49 -0.85 27.61
N PRO A 462 6.81 -0.72 27.72
CA PRO A 462 7.44 0.16 28.71
C PRO A 462 7.20 1.66 28.46
N THR A 463 6.66 2.02 27.30
CA THR A 463 6.38 3.41 26.89
C THR A 463 4.90 3.79 26.99
N ASP A 464 4.03 2.87 27.43
CA ASP A 464 2.58 3.07 27.45
C ASP A 464 2.10 4.01 28.60
N GLY A 465 2.93 4.30 29.59
CA GLY A 465 2.62 5.20 30.69
C GLY A 465 1.53 4.69 31.66
N CYS A 466 1.18 3.39 31.61
CA CYS A 466 0.14 2.81 32.44
C CYS A 466 0.54 2.66 33.92
N THR A 467 1.83 2.66 34.22
CA THR A 467 2.37 2.71 35.59
C THR A 467 3.29 3.92 35.77
N SER A 468 3.77 4.13 36.99
CA SER A 468 4.67 5.25 37.27
C SER A 468 5.99 5.08 36.55
N PRO A 469 6.47 6.07 35.76
CA PRO A 469 7.67 5.93 34.97
C PRO A 469 8.95 5.84 35.82
N ASN A 470 9.88 4.98 35.41
CA ASN A 470 11.20 4.83 36.05
C ASN A 470 12.10 6.05 35.79
N ASN A 471 11.86 6.77 34.69
CA ASN A 471 12.58 7.99 34.31
C ASN A 471 11.90 9.29 34.76
N ALA A 472 11.13 9.23 35.86
CA ALA A 472 10.39 10.36 36.45
C ALA A 472 11.20 11.67 36.51
N GLN A 473 12.50 11.61 36.91
CA GLN A 473 13.34 12.80 36.99
C GLN A 473 13.60 13.46 35.63
N ALA A 474 13.67 12.69 34.56
CA ALA A 474 13.84 13.22 33.20
C ALA A 474 12.55 13.90 32.68
N ILE A 475 11.37 13.42 33.09
CA ILE A 475 10.07 13.95 32.70
C ILE A 475 9.71 15.23 33.45
N ASN A 476 10.18 15.41 34.66
CA ASN A 476 9.84 16.56 35.50
C ASN A 476 10.16 17.91 34.82
N GLY A 477 9.12 18.75 34.64
CA GLY A 477 9.21 20.04 33.97
C GLY A 477 9.24 19.98 32.45
N LYS A 478 8.98 18.81 31.84
CA LYS A 478 9.01 18.58 30.41
C LYS A 478 7.68 18.05 29.88
N ILE A 479 7.57 17.84 28.57
CA ILE A 479 6.44 17.20 27.89
C ILE A 479 6.73 15.72 27.82
N ALA A 480 5.81 14.89 28.31
CA ALA A 480 5.94 13.43 28.21
C ALA A 480 5.37 12.93 26.91
N LEU A 481 6.06 12.01 26.24
CA LEU A 481 5.57 11.19 25.14
C LEU A 481 5.25 9.80 25.66
N VAL A 482 4.04 9.29 25.41
CA VAL A 482 3.59 7.94 25.79
C VAL A 482 2.85 7.30 24.62
N ASP A 483 2.78 5.97 24.59
CA ASP A 483 2.03 5.24 23.58
C ASP A 483 0.58 4.99 24.01
N ARG A 484 -0.35 4.95 23.04
CA ARG A 484 -1.71 4.45 23.22
C ARG A 484 -1.68 2.95 23.49
N GLY A 485 -2.70 2.41 24.20
CA GLY A 485 -2.90 0.99 24.47
C GLY A 485 -2.84 0.67 25.96
N THR A 486 -3.26 -0.56 26.32
CA THR A 486 -3.24 -1.22 27.64
C THR A 486 -4.03 -0.57 28.77
N CYS A 487 -4.16 0.74 28.87
CA CYS A 487 -4.94 1.43 29.91
C CYS A 487 -5.56 2.74 29.42
N ALA A 488 -6.57 3.24 30.16
CA ALA A 488 -7.28 4.47 29.82
C ALA A 488 -6.35 5.71 29.73
N PHE A 489 -6.68 6.62 28.81
CA PHE A 489 -5.92 7.86 28.61
C PHE A 489 -5.76 8.69 29.89
N THR A 490 -6.79 8.77 30.72
CA THR A 490 -6.73 9.45 32.01
C THR A 490 -5.67 8.87 32.94
N VAL A 491 -5.49 7.55 32.96
CA VAL A 491 -4.45 6.87 33.76
C VAL A 491 -3.05 7.27 33.32
N LYS A 492 -2.81 7.29 31.99
CA LYS A 492 -1.52 7.67 31.41
C LYS A 492 -1.17 9.12 31.78
N VAL A 493 -2.08 10.05 31.56
CA VAL A 493 -1.84 11.49 31.83
C VAL A 493 -1.71 11.74 33.31
N ALA A 494 -2.51 11.12 34.17
CA ALA A 494 -2.37 11.25 35.62
C ALA A 494 -1.02 10.73 36.14
N ASN A 495 -0.47 9.65 35.59
CA ASN A 495 0.84 9.14 35.95
C ASN A 495 1.96 10.12 35.53
N MET A 496 1.90 10.71 34.35
CA MET A 496 2.86 11.71 33.90
C MET A 496 2.76 13.02 34.72
N GLN A 497 1.54 13.46 35.04
CA GLN A 497 1.32 14.60 35.92
C GLN A 497 1.93 14.41 37.32
N LYS A 498 1.79 13.21 37.90
CA LYS A 498 2.34 12.90 39.25
C LYS A 498 3.87 13.05 39.31
N VAL A 499 4.57 12.85 38.21
CA VAL A 499 6.04 12.98 38.10
C VAL A 499 6.46 14.36 37.60
N GLY A 500 5.51 15.31 37.41
CA GLY A 500 5.79 16.70 37.12
C GLY A 500 5.87 17.04 35.64
N ALA A 501 5.29 16.23 34.75
CA ALA A 501 5.14 16.61 33.35
C ALA A 501 4.32 17.91 33.21
N THR A 502 4.67 18.76 32.25
CA THR A 502 3.97 20.02 31.94
C THR A 502 2.87 19.82 30.90
N GLY A 503 2.89 18.72 30.17
CA GLY A 503 1.92 18.29 29.18
C GLY A 503 2.23 16.86 28.73
N VAL A 504 1.28 16.21 28.03
CA VAL A 504 1.44 14.85 27.54
C VAL A 504 1.04 14.77 26.08
N MET A 505 1.90 14.16 25.26
CA MET A 505 1.55 13.70 23.91
C MET A 505 1.35 12.19 23.95
N ILE A 506 0.23 11.72 23.41
CA ILE A 506 -0.05 10.28 23.29
C ILE A 506 0.08 9.91 21.80
N ALA A 507 1.06 9.08 21.47
CA ALA A 507 1.21 8.54 20.12
C ALA A 507 0.13 7.48 19.87
N ASN A 508 -0.64 7.63 18.79
CA ASN A 508 -1.62 6.65 18.38
C ASN A 508 -0.93 5.31 18.08
N ASN A 509 -1.65 4.20 18.18
CA ASN A 509 -1.18 2.85 17.85
C ASN A 509 -1.87 2.26 16.61
N VAL A 510 -2.74 3.03 15.96
CA VAL A 510 -3.38 2.72 14.69
C VAL A 510 -3.04 3.81 13.66
N PHE A 511 -3.04 3.44 12.39
CA PHE A 511 -2.86 4.38 11.29
C PHE A 511 -4.11 5.27 11.12
N GLY A 512 -3.96 6.38 10.40
CA GLY A 512 -4.97 7.40 10.22
C GLY A 512 -4.75 8.62 11.12
N GLY A 513 -5.68 9.57 11.08
CA GLY A 513 -5.62 10.82 11.85
C GLY A 513 -5.64 10.60 13.38
N PRO A 514 -5.24 11.60 14.16
CA PRO A 514 -5.38 11.52 15.61
C PRO A 514 -6.85 11.62 16.01
N THR A 515 -7.26 10.91 17.07
CA THR A 515 -8.66 10.88 17.55
C THR A 515 -8.82 11.60 18.90
N ILE A 516 -10.04 12.10 19.19
CA ILE A 516 -10.35 12.70 20.48
C ILE A 516 -10.16 11.65 21.59
N MET A 517 -9.47 12.00 22.65
CA MET A 517 -9.25 11.11 23.79
C MET A 517 -10.39 11.24 24.79
N PRO A 518 -11.31 10.27 24.88
CA PRO A 518 -12.42 10.32 25.84
C PRO A 518 -11.95 10.11 27.27
N GLY A 519 -12.71 10.60 28.22
CA GLY A 519 -12.51 10.34 29.63
C GLY A 519 -12.83 11.53 30.56
N VAL A 520 -13.00 11.26 31.86
CA VAL A 520 -13.26 12.26 32.88
C VAL A 520 -12.40 11.97 34.10
N ASP A 521 -11.46 12.87 34.39
CA ASP A 521 -10.70 12.89 35.63
C ASP A 521 -10.41 14.34 36.07
N PRO A 522 -11.17 14.87 37.05
CA PRO A 522 -10.99 16.26 37.53
C PRO A 522 -9.63 16.55 38.19
N SER A 523 -8.88 15.52 38.55
CA SER A 523 -7.56 15.69 39.17
C SER A 523 -6.45 16.04 38.15
N ILE A 524 -6.70 15.81 36.86
CA ILE A 524 -5.76 16.14 35.79
C ILE A 524 -5.84 17.63 35.47
N GLN A 525 -4.71 18.34 35.62
CA GLN A 525 -4.58 19.77 35.45
C GLN A 525 -3.63 20.17 34.31
N ILE A 526 -2.94 19.21 33.70
CA ILE A 526 -2.05 19.46 32.55
C ILE A 526 -2.78 19.16 31.25
N PRO A 527 -2.44 19.85 30.15
CA PRO A 527 -3.02 19.53 28.84
C PRO A 527 -2.43 18.25 28.27
N SER A 528 -3.24 17.59 27.46
CA SER A 528 -2.79 16.42 26.69
C SER A 528 -3.39 16.41 25.27
N VAL A 529 -2.65 15.84 24.32
CA VAL A 529 -3.06 15.67 22.93
C VAL A 529 -2.70 14.30 22.42
N MET A 530 -3.48 13.77 21.48
CA MET A 530 -3.09 12.61 20.67
C MET A 530 -2.43 13.10 19.39
N ILE A 531 -1.37 12.43 18.97
CA ILE A 531 -0.69 12.58 17.68
C ILE A 531 -0.78 11.26 16.90
N THR A 532 -0.53 11.29 15.60
CA THR A 532 -0.58 10.08 14.77
C THR A 532 0.50 9.06 15.14
N ILE A 533 0.35 7.82 14.68
CA ILE A 533 1.36 6.77 14.85
C ILE A 533 2.68 7.14 14.14
N GLY A 534 2.59 7.73 12.94
CA GLY A 534 3.77 8.18 12.16
C GLY A 534 4.57 9.24 12.91
N GLN A 535 3.90 10.27 13.41
CA GLN A 535 4.53 11.33 14.20
C GLN A 535 5.13 10.81 15.51
N GLY A 536 4.43 9.87 16.18
CA GLY A 536 4.93 9.22 17.38
C GLY A 536 6.22 8.44 17.14
N SER A 537 6.31 7.74 16.01
CA SER A 537 7.51 7.02 15.57
C SER A 537 8.65 7.98 15.26
N ALA A 538 8.39 9.04 14.49
CA ALA A 538 9.39 10.07 14.18
C ALA A 538 9.96 10.74 15.43
N PHE A 539 9.11 11.10 16.39
CA PHE A 539 9.60 11.66 17.66
C PHE A 539 10.47 10.68 18.45
N LYS A 540 10.20 9.38 18.40
CA LYS A 540 11.05 8.37 19.06
C LYS A 540 12.41 8.26 18.37
N GLU A 541 12.47 8.31 17.05
CA GLU A 541 13.71 8.33 16.26
C GLU A 541 14.51 9.60 16.54
N ASP A 542 13.87 10.76 16.50
CA ASP A 542 14.51 12.04 16.81
C ASP A 542 15.05 12.09 18.24
N LEU A 543 14.31 11.54 19.21
CA LEU A 543 14.76 11.43 20.61
C LEU A 543 15.96 10.51 20.79
N ALA A 544 16.10 9.48 19.96
CA ALA A 544 17.28 8.62 19.92
C ALA A 544 18.51 9.35 19.33
N ALA A 545 18.26 10.28 18.41
CA ALA A 545 19.31 11.10 17.76
C ALA A 545 19.69 12.35 18.58
N GLY A 546 18.77 12.94 19.36
CA GLY A 546 19.04 14.17 20.10
C GLY A 546 17.85 14.75 20.87
N THR A 547 17.87 16.05 21.06
CA THR A 547 16.80 16.77 21.77
C THR A 547 15.65 17.08 20.82
N VAL A 548 14.44 16.73 21.23
CA VAL A 548 13.20 17.17 20.59
C VAL A 548 12.54 18.24 21.46
N ASN A 549 12.16 19.36 20.86
CA ASN A 549 11.46 20.44 21.54
C ASN A 549 10.20 20.82 20.76
N VAL A 550 9.06 20.87 21.43
CA VAL A 550 7.76 21.15 20.81
C VAL A 550 6.95 22.20 21.54
N THR A 551 5.96 22.76 20.88
CA THR A 551 4.91 23.62 21.47
C THR A 551 3.54 23.00 21.17
N MET A 552 2.87 22.45 22.19
CA MET A 552 1.48 22.03 22.14
C MET A 552 0.58 23.26 22.31
N ARG A 553 -0.28 23.58 21.37
CA ARG A 553 -1.11 24.78 21.45
C ARG A 553 -2.45 24.64 20.72
N ALA A 554 -3.44 25.45 21.11
CA ALA A 554 -4.62 25.65 20.28
C ALA A 554 -4.20 26.23 18.92
N ARG A 555 -4.87 25.80 17.85
CA ARG A 555 -4.56 26.22 16.48
C ARG A 555 -4.62 27.74 16.34
N THR A 556 -3.60 28.33 15.72
CA THR A 556 -3.52 29.78 15.49
C THR A 556 -3.19 30.09 14.04
N GLY A 557 -3.75 31.18 13.52
CA GLY A 557 -3.29 31.80 12.28
C GLY A 557 -3.57 30.99 11.02
N SER A 558 -4.58 30.16 11.04
CA SER A 558 -5.12 29.46 9.89
C SER A 558 -5.98 30.37 9.03
N GLN A 559 -6.17 30.04 7.78
CA GLN A 559 -7.06 30.74 6.86
C GLN A 559 -8.50 30.29 7.13
N GLY A 560 -9.43 31.24 7.27
CA GLY A 560 -10.84 30.94 7.23
C GLY A 560 -11.26 30.74 5.75
N SER A 561 -11.26 29.54 5.28
CA SER A 561 -11.74 29.16 3.95
C SER A 561 -12.27 27.73 3.98
N TYR A 562 -13.45 27.53 3.43
CA TYR A 562 -14.03 26.19 3.24
C TYR A 562 -13.47 25.48 2.01
N ARG A 563 -12.88 26.21 1.08
CA ARG A 563 -12.34 25.68 -0.18
C ARG A 563 -11.40 24.51 0.08
N TRP A 564 -11.63 23.39 -0.58
CA TRP A 564 -10.86 22.13 -0.50
C TRP A 564 -11.08 21.35 0.81
N LEU A 565 -12.15 21.61 1.55
CA LEU A 565 -12.57 20.74 2.63
C LEU A 565 -13.57 19.71 2.10
N MET A 566 -13.59 18.51 2.67
CA MET A 566 -14.54 17.45 2.39
C MET A 566 -15.35 17.10 3.63
N GLY A 567 -16.67 16.98 3.49
CA GLY A 567 -17.58 16.58 4.53
C GLY A 567 -17.96 17.69 5.54
N GLU A 568 -17.59 18.94 5.32
CA GLU A 568 -17.84 20.05 6.25
C GLU A 568 -19.33 20.36 6.44
N ASP A 569 -20.15 20.13 5.41
CA ASP A 569 -21.61 20.29 5.47
C ASP A 569 -22.35 19.03 5.96
N ALA A 570 -21.67 17.92 6.16
CA ALA A 570 -22.22 16.72 6.75
C ALA A 570 -22.24 16.82 8.28
N SER A 571 -23.38 17.22 8.85
CA SER A 571 -23.52 17.51 10.28
C SER A 571 -23.13 16.35 11.20
N ALA A 572 -23.22 15.11 10.72
CA ALA A 572 -22.88 13.92 11.50
C ALA A 572 -21.38 13.71 11.68
N PHE A 573 -20.53 14.27 10.79
CA PHE A 573 -19.07 14.21 10.92
C PHE A 573 -18.51 15.22 11.93
N GLY A 574 -19.27 16.27 12.23
CA GLY A 574 -18.85 17.30 13.19
C GLY A 574 -17.74 18.23 12.66
N GLY A 575 -17.49 18.25 11.37
CA GLY A 575 -16.51 19.06 10.63
C GLY A 575 -15.95 18.29 9.44
N ALA A 576 -15.06 18.93 8.70
CA ALA A 576 -14.45 18.29 7.54
C ALA A 576 -13.67 17.01 7.92
N ILE A 577 -13.85 15.95 7.13
CA ILE A 577 -13.15 14.69 7.29
C ILE A 577 -11.82 14.65 6.54
N ARG A 578 -11.68 15.39 5.43
CA ARG A 578 -10.43 15.55 4.68
C ARG A 578 -10.17 17.00 4.31
N ASP A 579 -8.89 17.35 4.15
CA ASP A 579 -8.43 18.65 3.68
C ASP A 579 -7.56 18.47 2.42
N MET A 580 -8.14 18.62 1.25
CA MET A 580 -7.44 18.39 -0.03
C MET A 580 -6.31 19.41 -0.30
N SER A 581 -6.36 20.62 0.31
CA SER A 581 -5.31 21.62 0.11
C SER A 581 -4.07 21.38 0.98
N ASP A 582 -4.24 20.75 2.13
CA ASP A 582 -3.16 20.36 3.04
C ASP A 582 -3.60 19.14 3.87
N PRO A 583 -3.50 17.92 3.31
CA PRO A 583 -3.98 16.70 3.96
C PRO A 583 -3.36 16.46 5.34
N THR A 584 -2.12 16.92 5.56
CA THR A 584 -1.43 16.76 6.85
C THR A 584 -2.14 17.48 8.00
N CYS A 585 -3.06 18.39 7.67
CA CYS A 585 -3.89 19.07 8.68
C CYS A 585 -4.84 18.15 9.43
N LEU A 586 -5.21 17.02 8.81
CA LEU A 586 -6.07 16.00 9.41
C LEU A 586 -5.32 14.67 9.62
N GLY A 587 -4.03 14.60 9.28
CA GLY A 587 -3.17 13.43 9.50
C GLY A 587 -3.04 12.53 8.28
N ASP A 588 -3.46 13.00 7.09
CA ASP A 588 -3.27 12.30 5.83
C ASP A 588 -1.99 12.77 5.11
N PRO A 589 -1.35 11.94 4.28
CA PRO A 589 -0.15 12.34 3.57
C PRO A 589 -0.44 13.33 2.44
N GLY A 590 0.39 14.36 2.29
CA GLY A 590 0.33 15.31 1.15
C GLY A 590 1.30 14.96 0.02
N LYS A 591 2.21 13.98 0.21
CA LYS A 591 3.17 13.45 -0.76
C LYS A 591 3.61 12.04 -0.37
N VAL A 592 4.19 11.28 -1.29
CA VAL A 592 4.51 9.86 -1.06
C VAL A 592 5.51 9.63 0.09
N THR A 593 6.47 10.52 0.30
CA THR A 593 7.47 10.37 1.38
C THR A 593 7.04 10.99 2.71
N ASP A 594 5.79 11.41 2.86
CA ASP A 594 5.29 11.88 4.15
C ASP A 594 5.25 10.75 5.19
N GLN A 595 5.52 11.10 6.45
CA GLN A 595 5.47 10.15 7.57
C GLN A 595 4.05 9.59 7.81
N GLU A 596 3.03 10.32 7.36
CA GLU A 596 1.63 9.91 7.42
C GLU A 596 1.24 8.91 6.33
N TYR A 597 2.15 8.53 5.42
CA TYR A 597 1.85 7.53 4.41
C TYR A 597 1.40 6.22 5.06
N PHE A 598 0.21 5.76 4.71
CA PHE A 598 -0.41 4.60 5.32
C PHE A 598 0.17 3.30 4.74
N CYS A 599 0.85 2.51 5.55
CA CYS A 599 1.57 1.32 5.14
C CYS A 599 0.90 -0.01 5.52
N ALA A 600 -0.13 0.00 6.36
CA ALA A 600 -0.80 -1.22 6.80
C ALA A 600 -1.81 -1.75 5.78
N SER A 601 -2.22 -3.02 5.91
CA SER A 601 -3.22 -3.64 5.05
C SER A 601 -4.67 -3.27 5.43
N THR A 602 -4.90 -2.72 6.63
CA THR A 602 -6.19 -2.18 7.03
C THR A 602 -6.63 -1.04 6.10
N ASP A 603 -7.90 -0.69 6.07
CA ASP A 603 -8.45 0.29 5.14
C ASP A 603 -8.08 -0.01 3.68
N ASN A 604 -8.13 -1.30 3.28
CA ASN A 604 -7.68 -1.79 1.97
C ASN A 604 -6.27 -1.29 1.56
N GLY A 605 -5.38 -1.05 2.52
CA GLY A 605 -4.05 -0.48 2.28
C GLY A 605 -4.01 1.05 2.38
N GLY A 606 -4.90 1.65 3.17
CA GLY A 606 -4.96 3.09 3.43
C GLY A 606 -5.55 3.87 2.26
N VAL A 607 -6.62 3.35 1.63
CA VAL A 607 -7.23 4.00 0.45
C VAL A 607 -7.73 5.41 0.78
N HIS A 608 -8.36 5.59 1.97
CA HIS A 608 -8.86 6.89 2.40
C HIS A 608 -7.74 7.86 2.81
N SER A 609 -6.74 7.40 3.55
CA SER A 609 -5.62 8.26 3.96
C SER A 609 -4.70 8.64 2.80
N ASN A 610 -4.26 7.65 2.01
CA ASN A 610 -3.32 7.90 0.90
C ASN A 610 -3.97 8.66 -0.28
N SER A 611 -5.31 8.76 -0.34
CA SER A 611 -6.02 9.65 -1.26
C SER A 611 -5.66 11.13 -1.06
N GLY A 612 -5.15 11.50 0.11
CA GLY A 612 -4.65 12.83 0.39
C GLY A 612 -3.58 13.30 -0.59
N ILE A 613 -2.73 12.38 -1.09
CA ILE A 613 -1.65 12.70 -2.03
C ILE A 613 -2.19 13.19 -3.38
N PRO A 614 -3.05 12.43 -4.12
CA PRO A 614 -3.62 12.91 -5.36
C PRO A 614 -4.64 14.04 -5.16
N ASN A 615 -5.34 14.12 -4.03
CA ASN A 615 -6.18 15.26 -3.66
C ASN A 615 -5.38 16.56 -3.58
N HIS A 616 -4.25 16.54 -2.88
CA HIS A 616 -3.33 17.66 -2.80
C HIS A 616 -2.78 18.05 -4.18
N GLY A 617 -2.44 17.06 -4.99
CA GLY A 617 -2.03 17.29 -6.38
C GLY A 617 -3.08 18.05 -7.18
N PHE A 618 -4.36 17.69 -7.08
CA PHE A 618 -5.44 18.37 -7.76
C PHE A 618 -5.62 19.81 -7.29
N ALA A 619 -5.72 20.01 -5.97
CA ALA A 619 -5.86 21.35 -5.38
C ALA A 619 -4.69 22.28 -5.78
N LEU A 620 -3.46 21.77 -5.71
CA LEU A 620 -2.25 22.49 -6.12
C LEU A 620 -2.24 22.81 -7.63
N LEU A 621 -2.71 21.90 -8.47
CA LEU A 621 -2.82 22.14 -9.91
C LEU A 621 -3.85 23.22 -10.25
N VAL A 622 -4.97 23.26 -9.52
CA VAL A 622 -6.05 24.24 -9.74
C VAL A 622 -5.63 25.64 -9.30
N ASP A 623 -5.21 25.81 -8.06
CA ASP A 623 -4.95 27.11 -7.44
C ASP A 623 -3.51 27.59 -7.61
N GLY A 624 -2.57 26.67 -7.80
CA GLY A 624 -1.14 26.94 -7.84
C GLY A 624 -0.54 27.08 -6.45
N GLY A 625 0.77 27.10 -6.39
CA GLY A 625 1.52 27.26 -5.15
C GLY A 625 2.94 26.74 -5.23
N THR A 626 3.65 26.76 -4.12
CA THR A 626 4.96 26.14 -3.98
C THR A 626 4.91 25.10 -2.88
N TYR A 627 5.20 23.86 -3.23
CA TYR A 627 5.24 22.71 -2.33
C TYR A 627 6.43 21.81 -2.66
N ASN A 628 7.07 21.26 -1.65
CA ASN A 628 8.20 20.34 -1.78
C ASN A 628 9.29 20.82 -2.78
N GLY A 629 9.58 22.13 -2.78
CA GLY A 629 10.59 22.72 -3.68
C GLY A 629 10.12 22.97 -5.13
N HIS A 630 8.90 22.59 -5.49
CA HIS A 630 8.32 22.80 -6.81
C HIS A 630 7.31 23.93 -6.83
N THR A 631 7.35 24.78 -7.86
CA THR A 631 6.36 25.84 -8.04
C THR A 631 5.41 25.50 -9.17
N VAL A 632 4.15 25.33 -8.85
CA VAL A 632 3.06 25.01 -9.76
C VAL A 632 2.29 26.29 -10.07
N ALA A 633 2.17 26.66 -11.35
CA ALA A 633 1.28 27.73 -11.77
C ALA A 633 -0.14 27.17 -11.91
N GLY A 634 -1.09 27.73 -11.18
CA GLY A 634 -2.48 27.29 -11.21
C GLY A 634 -3.09 27.35 -12.62
N ILE A 635 -3.80 26.29 -13.00
CA ILE A 635 -4.45 26.21 -14.33
C ILE A 635 -5.96 26.47 -14.29
N GLY A 636 -6.54 26.51 -13.09
CA GLY A 636 -7.97 26.69 -12.81
C GLY A 636 -8.78 25.40 -12.97
N LEU A 637 -9.91 25.36 -12.27
CA LEU A 637 -10.77 24.20 -12.04
C LEU A 637 -11.15 23.46 -13.34
N THR A 638 -11.68 24.20 -14.32
CA THR A 638 -12.18 23.62 -15.61
C THR A 638 -11.10 22.89 -16.38
N LYS A 639 -9.87 23.41 -16.40
CA LYS A 639 -8.78 22.78 -17.16
C LYS A 639 -8.22 21.57 -16.40
N ALA A 640 -8.08 21.67 -15.08
CA ALA A 640 -7.64 20.57 -14.25
C ALA A 640 -8.63 19.39 -14.36
N ALA A 641 -9.93 19.63 -14.22
CA ALA A 641 -10.97 18.64 -14.39
C ALA A 641 -10.92 17.93 -15.77
N ALA A 642 -10.68 18.68 -16.83
CA ALA A 642 -10.58 18.09 -18.18
C ALA A 642 -9.35 17.18 -18.34
N VAL A 643 -8.23 17.53 -17.71
CA VAL A 643 -7.00 16.70 -17.72
C VAL A 643 -7.21 15.43 -16.89
N TYR A 644 -7.78 15.54 -15.69
CA TYR A 644 -8.05 14.40 -14.80
C TYR A 644 -9.08 13.43 -15.40
N TRP A 645 -10.18 13.95 -15.92
CA TRP A 645 -11.17 13.10 -16.60
C TRP A 645 -10.58 12.35 -17.79
N ARG A 646 -9.70 13.00 -18.57
CA ARG A 646 -9.04 12.31 -19.68
C ARG A 646 -8.05 11.25 -19.17
N ALA A 647 -7.34 11.50 -18.07
CA ALA A 647 -6.49 10.51 -17.46
C ALA A 647 -7.30 9.29 -17.01
N GLN A 648 -8.38 9.51 -16.30
CA GLN A 648 -9.30 8.49 -15.82
C GLN A 648 -9.97 7.71 -16.96
N SER A 649 -10.59 8.39 -17.90
CA SER A 649 -11.40 7.74 -18.94
C SER A 649 -10.60 7.12 -20.09
N VAL A 650 -9.34 7.52 -20.27
CA VAL A 650 -8.53 7.13 -21.45
C VAL A 650 -7.31 6.31 -21.09
N TYR A 651 -6.55 6.72 -20.07
CA TYR A 651 -5.23 6.15 -19.81
C TYR A 651 -5.21 5.19 -18.64
N GLN A 652 -5.87 5.49 -17.53
CA GLN A 652 -5.83 4.64 -16.35
C GLN A 652 -6.47 3.28 -16.60
N THR A 653 -5.95 2.27 -15.91
CA THR A 653 -6.36 0.86 -15.95
C THR A 653 -6.61 0.38 -14.52
N PRO A 654 -7.26 -0.77 -14.30
CA PRO A 654 -7.64 -1.19 -12.94
C PRO A 654 -6.51 -1.26 -11.93
N SER A 655 -5.28 -1.53 -12.35
CA SER A 655 -4.09 -1.62 -11.49
C SER A 655 -3.19 -0.39 -11.52
N SER A 656 -3.68 0.75 -12.03
CA SER A 656 -2.87 1.98 -12.09
C SER A 656 -2.49 2.45 -10.70
N ASP A 657 -1.21 2.72 -10.50
CA ASP A 657 -0.62 3.31 -9.30
C ASP A 657 -0.39 4.82 -9.45
N PHE A 658 0.23 5.45 -8.46
CA PHE A 658 0.54 6.89 -8.52
C PHE A 658 1.51 7.24 -9.65
N THR A 659 2.43 6.35 -10.02
CA THR A 659 3.33 6.55 -11.14
C THR A 659 2.58 6.52 -12.48
N ASP A 660 1.66 5.56 -12.65
CA ASP A 660 0.75 5.49 -13.80
C ASP A 660 -0.14 6.73 -13.89
N HIS A 661 -0.62 7.20 -12.74
CA HIS A 661 -1.44 8.41 -12.67
C HIS A 661 -0.66 9.64 -13.16
N ALA A 662 0.59 9.82 -12.74
CA ALA A 662 1.46 10.90 -13.21
C ALA A 662 1.65 10.86 -14.73
N GLU A 663 1.98 9.68 -15.29
CA GLU A 663 2.14 9.50 -16.73
C GLU A 663 0.83 9.77 -17.50
N SER A 664 -0.29 9.30 -16.93
CA SER A 664 -1.63 9.51 -17.49
C SER A 664 -2.02 10.98 -17.52
N LEU A 665 -1.77 11.74 -16.46
CA LEU A 665 -2.05 13.18 -16.37
C LEU A 665 -1.21 13.97 -17.39
N GLU A 666 0.10 13.71 -17.44
CA GLU A 666 1.00 14.40 -18.37
C GLU A 666 0.64 14.11 -19.84
N GLN A 667 0.34 12.84 -20.17
CA GLN A 667 -0.07 12.48 -21.52
C GLN A 667 -1.44 13.07 -21.87
N SER A 668 -2.38 13.04 -20.94
CA SER A 668 -3.72 13.66 -21.11
C SER A 668 -3.62 15.15 -21.39
N CYS A 669 -2.78 15.86 -20.63
CA CYS A 669 -2.55 17.28 -20.90
C CYS A 669 -1.93 17.50 -22.28
N ALA A 670 -0.93 16.70 -22.68
CA ALA A 670 -0.27 16.79 -24.01
C ALA A 670 -1.27 16.61 -25.17
N ASP A 671 -2.19 15.66 -25.05
CA ASP A 671 -3.26 15.42 -26.06
C ASP A 671 -4.22 16.61 -26.18
N LEU A 672 -4.47 17.29 -25.06
CA LEU A 672 -5.42 18.40 -24.99
C LEU A 672 -4.79 19.75 -25.41
N VAL A 673 -3.48 19.84 -25.65
CA VAL A 673 -2.85 21.11 -26.07
C VAL A 673 -3.54 21.67 -27.32
N GLY A 674 -3.98 22.92 -27.25
CA GLY A 674 -4.71 23.61 -28.31
C GLY A 674 -6.20 23.26 -28.39
N GLN A 675 -6.69 22.31 -27.56
CA GLN A 675 -8.12 21.97 -27.52
C GLN A 675 -8.87 22.91 -26.57
N LYS A 676 -10.12 23.20 -26.92
CA LYS A 676 -11.08 23.88 -26.04
C LYS A 676 -11.85 22.83 -25.24
N VAL A 677 -11.85 22.97 -23.94
CA VAL A 677 -12.59 22.09 -23.04
C VAL A 677 -13.90 22.73 -22.61
N ASN A 678 -14.91 21.90 -22.28
CA ASN A 678 -16.22 22.40 -21.85
C ASN A 678 -16.10 23.08 -20.47
N ASN A 679 -16.95 24.09 -20.26
CA ASN A 679 -17.11 24.71 -18.95
C ASN A 679 -17.90 23.75 -18.04
N LEU A 680 -17.61 23.83 -16.74
CA LEU A 680 -18.30 23.06 -15.71
C LEU A 680 -19.70 23.63 -15.45
N SER A 681 -20.66 22.76 -15.13
CA SER A 681 -22.02 23.14 -14.74
C SER A 681 -22.71 21.97 -14.06
N THR A 682 -23.34 22.25 -12.91
CA THR A 682 -24.11 21.29 -12.09
C THR A 682 -25.61 21.38 -12.36
N THR A 683 -26.05 22.15 -13.35
CA THR A 683 -27.48 22.31 -13.69
C THR A 683 -27.82 21.68 -15.04
N SER A 684 -29.11 21.50 -15.33
CA SER A 684 -29.60 21.01 -16.61
C SER A 684 -29.22 21.91 -17.81
N THR A 685 -28.74 23.13 -17.56
CA THR A 685 -28.32 24.06 -18.59
C THR A 685 -26.81 24.12 -18.64
N PRO A 686 -26.16 23.69 -19.76
CA PRO A 686 -24.70 23.82 -19.91
C PRO A 686 -24.24 25.27 -19.82
N ASN A 687 -23.07 25.48 -19.19
CA ASN A 687 -22.44 26.79 -19.16
C ASN A 687 -21.90 27.16 -20.56
N ARG A 688 -22.51 28.17 -21.20
CA ARG A 688 -22.21 28.64 -22.55
C ARG A 688 -21.15 29.74 -22.61
N GLY A 689 -20.44 30.00 -21.52
CA GLY A 689 -19.32 30.95 -21.49
C GLY A 689 -18.17 30.55 -22.44
N PRO A 690 -17.16 31.43 -22.60
CA PRO A 690 -16.00 31.11 -23.40
C PRO A 690 -15.30 29.85 -22.88
N LYS A 691 -15.12 28.84 -23.75
CA LYS A 691 -14.45 27.60 -23.40
C LYS A 691 -12.94 27.83 -23.29
N PRO A 692 -12.30 27.47 -22.16
CA PRO A 692 -10.85 27.62 -21.99
C PRO A 692 -10.08 26.66 -22.87
N THR A 693 -8.87 27.07 -23.26
CA THR A 693 -7.96 26.28 -24.09
C THR A 693 -6.81 25.74 -23.25
N ILE A 694 -6.50 24.47 -23.36
CA ILE A 694 -5.30 23.86 -22.75
C ILE A 694 -4.06 24.33 -23.53
N THR A 695 -3.02 24.73 -22.83
CA THR A 695 -1.77 25.22 -23.40
C THR A 695 -0.59 24.34 -22.98
N ALA A 696 0.54 24.43 -23.69
CA ALA A 696 1.77 23.76 -23.27
C ALA A 696 2.25 24.22 -21.88
N GLY A 697 1.98 25.48 -21.49
CA GLY A 697 2.27 25.98 -20.14
C GLY A 697 1.42 25.29 -19.05
N ASN A 698 0.18 24.92 -19.35
CA ASN A 698 -0.63 24.12 -18.42
C ASN A 698 -0.03 22.72 -18.22
N CYS A 699 0.54 22.10 -19.25
CA CYS A 699 1.20 20.79 -19.11
C CYS A 699 2.53 20.88 -18.37
N ALA A 700 3.23 22.01 -18.41
CA ALA A 700 4.37 22.25 -17.53
C ALA A 700 3.94 22.31 -16.05
N SER A 701 2.77 22.92 -15.75
CA SER A 701 2.19 22.91 -14.39
C SER A 701 1.82 21.50 -13.93
N VAL A 702 1.23 20.68 -14.80
CA VAL A 702 0.96 19.26 -14.51
C VAL A 702 2.26 18.53 -14.13
N ALA A 703 3.32 18.69 -14.95
CA ALA A 703 4.61 18.02 -14.66
C ALA A 703 5.27 18.50 -13.35
N GLN A 704 5.12 19.78 -12.97
CA GLN A 704 5.62 20.30 -11.70
C GLN A 704 4.79 19.76 -10.52
N MET A 705 3.48 19.65 -10.69
CA MET A 705 2.59 19.10 -9.66
C MET A 705 2.92 17.63 -9.38
N THR A 706 3.09 16.78 -10.42
CA THR A 706 3.42 15.36 -10.24
C THR A 706 4.75 15.13 -9.50
N GLN A 707 5.68 16.09 -9.63
CA GLN A 707 6.94 16.08 -8.87
C GLN A 707 6.73 16.59 -7.44
N ALA A 708 5.90 17.62 -7.24
CA ALA A 708 5.64 18.21 -5.94
C ALA A 708 5.05 17.18 -4.95
N VAL A 709 4.09 16.38 -5.39
CA VAL A 709 3.44 15.33 -4.57
C VAL A 709 4.14 13.96 -4.68
N GLU A 710 5.27 13.90 -5.40
CA GLU A 710 6.15 12.72 -5.48
C GLU A 710 5.50 11.47 -6.06
N PHE A 711 4.54 11.57 -6.98
CA PHE A 711 3.85 10.41 -7.56
C PHE A 711 4.77 9.31 -8.12
N ARG A 712 6.03 9.61 -8.45
CA ARG A 712 7.00 8.63 -8.97
C ARG A 712 7.90 8.03 -7.90
N ASN A 713 7.75 8.46 -6.65
CA ASN A 713 8.48 7.85 -5.54
C ASN A 713 7.84 6.52 -5.16
N ASP A 714 8.66 5.66 -4.59
CA ASP A 714 8.27 4.30 -4.24
C ASP A 714 8.19 4.16 -2.72
N PRO A 715 7.03 3.83 -2.15
CA PRO A 715 6.90 3.62 -0.72
C PRO A 715 7.46 2.26 -0.24
N THR A 716 7.97 1.41 -1.14
CA THR A 716 8.40 0.03 -0.83
C THR A 716 9.44 -0.03 0.29
N GLU A 717 10.44 0.89 0.29
CA GLU A 717 11.43 0.92 1.37
C GLU A 717 10.83 1.46 2.67
N GLN A 718 10.05 2.51 2.60
CA GLN A 718 9.39 3.18 3.72
C GLN A 718 8.38 2.25 4.42
N CYS A 719 7.62 1.48 3.65
CA CYS A 719 6.58 0.57 4.14
C CYS A 719 7.03 -0.88 4.27
N HIS A 720 8.28 -1.18 3.94
CA HIS A 720 8.80 -2.54 3.94
C HIS A 720 8.03 -3.51 3.01
N PHE A 721 7.53 -3.03 1.87
CA PHE A 721 6.73 -3.82 0.90
C PHE A 721 7.54 -4.79 0.04
N GLN A 722 8.76 -5.13 0.40
CA GLN A 722 9.55 -6.12 -0.33
C GLN A 722 9.17 -7.54 0.09
N PRO A 723 9.22 -8.52 -0.84
CA PRO A 723 9.07 -9.91 -0.44
C PRO A 723 10.19 -10.28 0.55
N ILE A 724 9.84 -11.05 1.59
CA ILE A 724 10.78 -11.51 2.61
C ILE A 724 11.94 -12.25 1.95
N LEU A 725 11.63 -13.07 0.95
CA LEU A 725 12.59 -13.84 0.19
C LEU A 725 12.62 -13.38 -1.26
N GLN A 726 13.74 -12.82 -1.69
CA GLN A 726 13.93 -12.39 -3.07
C GLN A 726 13.93 -13.61 -4.00
N PRO A 727 13.19 -13.57 -5.13
CA PRO A 727 13.22 -14.61 -6.14
C PRO A 727 14.56 -14.59 -6.90
N ASN A 728 14.80 -15.62 -7.72
CA ASN A 728 15.94 -15.71 -8.63
C ASN A 728 17.31 -15.71 -7.94
N ALA A 729 17.48 -16.59 -6.95
CA ALA A 729 18.76 -16.81 -6.30
C ALA A 729 19.89 -17.04 -7.34
N PRO A 730 21.09 -16.46 -7.14
CA PRO A 730 22.23 -16.73 -8.01
C PRO A 730 22.68 -18.20 -7.86
N ALA A 731 23.47 -18.68 -8.81
CA ALA A 731 24.06 -20.02 -8.70
C ALA A 731 24.86 -20.12 -7.39
N VAL A 732 24.68 -21.23 -6.64
CA VAL A 732 25.24 -21.42 -5.28
C VAL A 732 26.75 -21.18 -5.20
N CYS A 733 27.50 -21.49 -6.26
CA CYS A 733 28.94 -21.24 -6.35
C CYS A 733 29.33 -20.06 -7.27
N GLY A 734 28.38 -19.26 -7.73
CA GLY A 734 28.63 -18.23 -8.73
C GLY A 734 29.11 -18.83 -10.04
N ASP A 735 30.21 -18.34 -10.59
CA ASP A 735 30.81 -18.84 -11.84
C ASP A 735 31.69 -20.09 -11.64
N GLN A 736 31.86 -20.58 -10.40
CA GLN A 736 32.69 -21.77 -10.12
C GLN A 736 31.84 -23.03 -10.20
N PRO A 737 32.44 -24.19 -10.59
CA PRO A 737 31.75 -25.46 -10.55
C PRO A 737 31.30 -25.80 -9.13
N ALA A 738 30.08 -26.31 -8.99
CA ALA A 738 29.53 -26.80 -7.74
C ALA A 738 29.57 -28.33 -7.71
N THR A 739 30.07 -28.89 -6.60
CA THR A 739 29.98 -30.35 -6.33
C THR A 739 29.06 -30.53 -5.12
N THR A 740 27.91 -31.17 -5.31
CA THR A 740 26.98 -31.47 -4.22
C THR A 740 27.57 -32.51 -3.27
N ILE A 741 27.65 -32.19 -1.98
CA ILE A 741 28.10 -33.04 -0.90
C ILE A 741 26.94 -33.74 -0.21
N PHE A 742 25.82 -33.00 -0.07
CA PHE A 742 24.60 -33.43 0.59
C PHE A 742 23.41 -32.76 -0.12
N SER A 743 22.33 -33.51 -0.26
CA SER A 743 21.07 -32.99 -0.80
C SER A 743 19.90 -33.69 -0.12
N GLU A 744 18.89 -32.95 0.25
CA GLU A 744 17.63 -33.42 0.82
C GLU A 744 16.48 -32.58 0.23
N ASN A 745 15.47 -33.30 -0.28
CA ASN A 745 14.28 -32.69 -0.90
C ASN A 745 12.96 -33.13 -0.25
N PHE A 746 13.03 -33.78 0.88
CA PHE A 746 11.92 -34.23 1.73
C PHE A 746 10.80 -35.04 1.02
N GLU A 747 11.00 -35.50 -0.22
CA GLU A 747 10.02 -36.33 -0.92
C GLU A 747 9.83 -37.72 -0.27
N SER A 748 10.81 -38.14 0.51
CA SER A 748 10.78 -39.42 1.27
C SER A 748 10.46 -39.21 2.75
N GLY A 749 10.09 -37.98 3.18
CA GLY A 749 9.83 -37.67 4.57
C GLY A 749 11.07 -37.13 5.31
N LEU A 750 11.06 -37.19 6.64
CA LEU A 750 12.13 -36.68 7.51
C LEU A 750 13.10 -37.75 8.02
N ASP A 751 13.20 -38.86 7.30
CA ASP A 751 14.09 -39.97 7.71
C ASP A 751 15.56 -39.52 7.79
N GLY A 752 16.23 -39.80 8.91
CA GLY A 752 17.61 -39.38 9.17
C GLY A 752 17.76 -38.02 9.82
N TRP A 753 16.70 -37.20 9.87
CA TRP A 753 16.66 -35.97 10.65
C TRP A 753 16.25 -36.23 12.10
N THR A 754 16.76 -35.43 13.04
CA THR A 754 16.41 -35.52 14.46
C THR A 754 15.47 -34.37 14.81
N LEU A 755 14.28 -34.70 15.28
CA LEU A 755 13.26 -33.74 15.65
C LEU A 755 13.24 -33.54 17.18
N THR A 756 13.08 -32.32 17.63
CA THR A 756 12.86 -31.97 19.03
C THR A 756 11.95 -30.75 19.15
N ASN A 757 11.15 -30.68 20.19
CA ASN A 757 10.31 -29.53 20.48
C ASN A 757 10.40 -29.11 21.95
N GLN A 758 10.01 -27.87 22.23
CA GLN A 758 10.03 -27.30 23.56
C GLN A 758 8.90 -26.28 23.72
N GLY A 759 7.93 -26.54 24.56
CA GLY A 759 6.91 -25.57 24.97
C GLY A 759 7.37 -24.71 26.15
N VAL A 760 6.84 -23.48 26.19
CA VAL A 760 7.04 -22.54 27.32
C VAL A 760 5.96 -22.73 28.36
N TYR A 761 4.71 -22.90 27.95
CA TYR A 761 3.55 -23.05 28.84
C TYR A 761 2.83 -24.36 28.65
N ALA A 762 1.89 -24.66 29.57
CA ALA A 762 1.13 -25.91 29.56
C ALA A 762 0.18 -26.08 28.35
N GLY A 763 -0.11 -24.98 27.64
CA GLY A 763 -0.91 -24.97 26.42
C GLY A 763 -0.18 -25.49 25.18
N TRP A 764 1.15 -25.67 25.25
CA TRP A 764 1.94 -26.17 24.11
C TRP A 764 1.43 -27.52 23.59
N PRO A 765 1.00 -27.61 22.32
CA PRO A 765 0.39 -28.83 21.76
C PRO A 765 1.41 -29.89 21.33
N ASN A 766 2.69 -29.76 21.75
CA ASN A 766 3.81 -30.65 21.34
C ASN A 766 3.98 -30.73 19.82
N LEU A 767 3.96 -29.58 19.15
CA LEU A 767 4.22 -29.51 17.70
C LEU A 767 5.64 -29.94 17.38
N ASP A 768 5.80 -30.67 16.28
CA ASP A 768 7.07 -31.05 15.69
C ASP A 768 7.10 -30.72 14.19
N TRP A 769 8.29 -30.65 13.62
CA TRP A 769 8.44 -30.61 12.17
C TRP A 769 7.78 -31.85 11.54
N THR A 770 7.05 -31.63 10.47
CA THR A 770 6.39 -32.66 9.66
C THR A 770 6.79 -32.51 8.19
N THR A 771 6.27 -33.35 7.31
CA THR A 771 6.29 -33.09 5.86
C THR A 771 4.89 -32.67 5.40
N ASP A 772 4.81 -31.67 4.53
CA ASP A 772 3.57 -31.28 3.87
C ASP A 772 3.75 -31.37 2.35
N SER A 773 2.77 -31.96 1.67
CA SER A 773 2.66 -32.03 0.21
C SER A 773 1.65 -31.02 -0.36
N SER A 774 0.91 -30.32 0.51
CA SER A 774 0.00 -29.23 0.15
C SER A 774 0.73 -27.89 0.14
N LEU A 775 1.82 -27.79 -0.60
CA LEU A 775 2.73 -26.66 -0.56
C LEU A 775 2.07 -25.36 -0.99
N PRO A 776 2.52 -24.20 -0.43
CA PRO A 776 2.18 -22.88 -0.97
C PRO A 776 2.50 -22.78 -2.45
N ALA A 777 1.77 -21.88 -3.15
CA ALA A 777 1.90 -21.71 -4.59
C ALA A 777 3.35 -21.42 -5.03
N GLY A 778 3.70 -21.90 -6.22
CA GLY A 778 5.05 -21.78 -6.79
C GLY A 778 5.92 -23.02 -6.63
N ARG A 779 5.46 -24.05 -5.89
CA ARG A 779 6.18 -25.31 -5.71
C ARG A 779 5.25 -26.51 -5.67
N THR A 780 5.78 -27.68 -6.04
CA THR A 780 5.10 -28.99 -5.99
C THR A 780 6.01 -30.01 -5.35
N GLY A 781 5.46 -31.12 -4.89
CA GLY A 781 6.21 -32.17 -4.17
C GLY A 781 5.93 -32.05 -2.67
N SER A 782 6.92 -32.42 -1.84
CA SER A 782 6.84 -32.37 -0.38
C SER A 782 7.97 -31.50 0.17
N ALA A 783 7.71 -30.80 1.27
CA ALA A 783 8.70 -30.01 2.00
C ALA A 783 8.64 -30.32 3.49
N ALA A 784 9.72 -30.09 4.23
CA ALA A 784 9.68 -30.04 5.68
C ALA A 784 8.86 -28.82 6.11
N PHE A 785 7.98 -28.99 7.10
CA PHE A 785 7.03 -27.99 7.57
C PHE A 785 7.07 -27.85 9.09
N GLY A 786 7.38 -26.65 9.55
CA GLY A 786 7.23 -26.20 10.94
C GLY A 786 6.02 -25.27 11.04
N ALA A 787 4.95 -25.74 11.67
CA ALA A 787 3.67 -25.05 11.69
C ALA A 787 3.69 -23.79 12.57
N ASP A 788 2.89 -22.79 12.18
CA ASP A 788 2.59 -21.56 12.94
C ASP A 788 1.06 -21.36 12.94
N PRO A 789 0.32 -22.14 13.76
CA PRO A 789 -1.13 -22.12 13.72
C PRO A 789 -1.72 -20.85 14.34
N ASP A 790 -2.76 -20.31 13.69
CA ASP A 790 -3.62 -19.26 14.28
C ASP A 790 -4.49 -19.89 15.40
N ALA A 791 -3.89 -20.09 16.56
CA ALA A 791 -4.51 -20.75 17.72
C ALA A 791 -3.86 -20.26 19.02
N GLY A 792 -4.49 -20.55 20.14
CA GLY A 792 -4.00 -20.11 21.45
C GLY A 792 -4.55 -18.75 21.88
N ASP A 793 -3.99 -18.21 22.96
CA ASP A 793 -4.27 -16.86 23.42
C ASP A 793 -2.97 -16.11 23.73
N CYS A 794 -2.95 -14.79 23.53
CA CYS A 794 -1.78 -13.94 23.78
C CYS A 794 -1.52 -13.68 25.27
N GLY A 795 -2.23 -14.34 26.16
CA GLY A 795 -2.08 -14.25 27.61
C GLY A 795 -1.18 -15.37 28.15
N GLN A 796 -0.23 -15.02 28.99
CA GLN A 796 0.60 -16.02 29.68
C GLN A 796 -0.26 -16.97 30.56
N GLY A 797 -0.48 -18.21 30.10
CA GLY A 797 -1.36 -19.15 30.81
C GLY A 797 -1.57 -20.48 30.12
N ALA A 798 -2.68 -21.15 30.47
CA ALA A 798 -2.98 -22.49 29.97
C ALA A 798 -3.42 -22.51 28.48
N GLY A 799 -3.82 -21.38 27.94
CA GLY A 799 -4.17 -21.21 26.52
C GLY A 799 -3.00 -20.75 25.64
N ASP A 800 -1.90 -20.31 26.22
CA ASP A 800 -0.71 -19.87 25.54
C ASP A 800 0.06 -21.05 24.92
N ILE A 801 0.26 -21.05 23.61
CA ILE A 801 0.93 -22.09 22.84
C ILE A 801 2.37 -21.76 22.50
N SER A 802 3.01 -20.82 23.18
CA SER A 802 4.42 -20.46 22.95
C SER A 802 5.34 -21.67 23.03
N GLY A 803 6.21 -21.79 22.03
CA GLY A 803 7.16 -22.90 21.96
C GLY A 803 8.07 -22.85 20.76
N MET A 804 8.87 -23.87 20.58
CA MET A 804 9.84 -24.00 19.50
C MET A 804 9.96 -25.45 19.00
N MET A 805 10.01 -25.63 17.71
CA MET A 805 10.31 -26.89 17.02
C MET A 805 11.69 -26.82 16.38
N SER A 806 12.47 -27.87 16.49
CA SER A 806 13.81 -27.97 15.90
C SER A 806 13.94 -29.21 15.02
N MET A 807 14.49 -29.05 13.81
CA MET A 807 14.83 -30.11 12.87
C MET A 807 16.35 -30.11 12.62
N GLN A 808 17.04 -31.21 12.92
CA GLN A 808 18.49 -31.32 12.84
C GLN A 808 18.91 -32.30 11.76
N SER A 809 19.83 -31.87 10.87
CA SER A 809 20.37 -32.72 9.81
C SER A 809 21.20 -33.90 10.32
N PRO A 810 21.37 -34.98 9.54
CA PRO A 810 22.45 -35.95 9.76
C PRO A 810 23.85 -35.26 9.71
N PRO A 811 24.93 -35.92 10.19
CA PRO A 811 26.28 -35.37 10.09
C PRO A 811 26.74 -35.37 8.62
N ILE A 812 27.19 -34.21 8.15
CA ILE A 812 27.64 -33.97 6.78
C ILE A 812 29.16 -33.71 6.80
N VAL A 813 29.95 -34.58 6.18
CA VAL A 813 31.42 -34.38 6.15
C VAL A 813 31.79 -33.42 5.05
N VAL A 814 32.42 -32.30 5.42
CA VAL A 814 32.82 -31.25 4.47
C VAL A 814 34.26 -31.44 3.97
N PRO A 815 34.53 -31.31 2.66
CA PRO A 815 35.85 -31.58 2.10
C PRO A 815 36.89 -30.48 2.36
N GLY A 816 36.51 -29.35 2.90
CA GLY A 816 37.34 -28.15 3.00
C GLY A 816 37.29 -27.28 1.74
N GLY A 817 37.87 -26.09 1.82
CA GLY A 817 37.73 -25.07 0.78
C GLY A 817 36.37 -24.33 0.93
N THR A 818 35.98 -23.59 -0.10
CA THR A 818 34.68 -22.88 -0.11
C THR A 818 33.54 -23.84 -0.13
N THR A 819 32.77 -23.91 0.95
CA THR A 819 31.61 -24.78 1.08
C THR A 819 30.39 -23.91 1.41
N ARG A 820 29.27 -24.17 0.75
CA ARG A 820 28.03 -23.40 0.91
C ARG A 820 26.86 -24.30 1.24
N LEU A 821 26.01 -23.82 2.14
CA LEU A 821 24.67 -24.34 2.37
C LEU A 821 23.70 -23.53 1.51
N SER A 822 22.78 -24.19 0.82
CA SER A 822 21.60 -23.57 0.23
C SER A 822 20.35 -24.33 0.63
N PHE A 823 19.24 -23.64 0.78
CA PHE A 823 17.94 -24.23 1.02
C PHE A 823 16.86 -23.32 0.43
N THR A 824 15.87 -23.94 -0.17
CA THR A 824 14.68 -23.24 -0.69
C THR A 824 13.63 -23.27 0.39
N HIS A 825 13.03 -22.10 0.67
CA HIS A 825 12.06 -22.03 1.75
C HIS A 825 10.96 -20.99 1.48
N TYR A 826 9.90 -21.09 2.27
CA TYR A 826 8.77 -20.18 2.30
C TYR A 826 8.39 -20.00 3.76
N ILE A 827 8.18 -18.76 4.20
CA ILE A 827 7.71 -18.49 5.56
C ILE A 827 6.53 -17.52 5.53
N ALA A 828 5.50 -17.83 6.31
CA ALA A 828 4.37 -16.96 6.61
C ALA A 828 4.04 -17.10 8.09
N SER A 829 4.41 -16.10 8.89
CA SER A 829 4.30 -16.11 10.35
C SER A 829 3.92 -14.72 10.87
N GLU A 830 3.55 -14.61 12.14
CA GLU A 830 3.32 -13.30 12.76
C GLU A 830 4.60 -12.47 12.73
N GLN A 831 4.53 -11.28 12.09
CA GLN A 831 5.71 -10.47 11.86
C GLN A 831 6.35 -9.97 13.16
N GLY A 832 7.60 -10.34 13.36
CA GLY A 832 8.40 -9.91 14.52
C GLY A 832 8.14 -10.70 15.80
N PHE A 833 7.09 -11.54 15.88
CA PHE A 833 6.83 -12.37 17.05
C PHE A 833 7.21 -13.82 16.80
N ASP A 834 6.85 -14.37 15.63
CA ASP A 834 7.12 -15.74 15.22
C ASP A 834 8.10 -15.81 14.08
N GLY A 835 8.80 -16.93 13.94
CA GLY A 835 9.74 -17.07 12.84
C GLY A 835 10.73 -18.21 12.96
N GLY A 836 11.56 -18.31 11.93
CA GLY A 836 12.53 -19.38 11.78
C GLY A 836 13.99 -18.91 11.67
N ASN A 837 14.93 -19.70 12.18
CA ASN A 837 16.37 -19.46 12.01
C ASN A 837 17.19 -20.73 11.87
N VAL A 838 18.45 -20.60 11.48
CA VAL A 838 19.33 -21.72 11.15
C VAL A 838 20.59 -21.68 12.03
N TRP A 839 20.99 -22.85 12.52
CA TRP A 839 22.15 -23.07 13.39
C TRP A 839 23.11 -24.06 12.81
N ILE A 840 24.38 -24.00 13.22
CA ILE A 840 25.42 -24.94 12.80
C ILE A 840 26.13 -25.52 14.03
N SER A 841 26.42 -26.84 13.97
CA SER A 841 27.32 -27.53 14.91
C SER A 841 28.44 -28.20 14.14
N VAL A 842 29.67 -28.10 14.63
CA VAL A 842 30.88 -28.71 14.03
C VAL A 842 31.46 -29.71 15.01
N ASN A 843 31.73 -30.94 14.59
CA ASN A 843 32.32 -32.00 15.42
C ASN A 843 31.49 -32.29 16.69
N GLY A 844 30.14 -32.18 16.63
CA GLY A 844 29.24 -32.42 17.76
C GLY A 844 29.31 -31.39 18.91
N ARG A 845 29.90 -30.22 18.67
CA ARG A 845 29.92 -29.10 19.64
C ARG A 845 28.53 -28.47 19.75
N ALA A 846 28.36 -27.57 20.74
CA ALA A 846 27.14 -26.79 20.87
C ALA A 846 26.81 -26.05 19.58
N TYR A 847 25.52 -25.97 19.26
CA TYR A 847 25.03 -25.22 18.11
C TYR A 847 25.29 -23.72 18.31
N THR A 848 25.68 -23.05 17.23
CA THR A 848 25.75 -21.58 17.14
C THR A 848 24.87 -21.12 16.02
N GLN A 849 24.08 -20.06 16.23
CA GLN A 849 23.26 -19.48 15.19
C GLN A 849 24.12 -18.98 14.04
N ILE A 850 23.73 -19.25 12.81
CA ILE A 850 24.37 -18.71 11.61
C ILE A 850 24.06 -17.20 11.58
N PRO A 851 25.08 -16.31 11.59
CA PRO A 851 24.82 -14.88 11.58
C PRO A 851 24.32 -14.41 10.22
N ALA A 852 23.50 -13.37 10.17
CA ALA A 852 22.98 -12.79 8.92
C ALA A 852 24.09 -12.44 7.91
N ALA A 853 25.24 -12.00 8.40
CA ALA A 853 26.42 -11.69 7.57
C ALA A 853 27.05 -12.90 6.84
N ALA A 854 26.68 -14.14 7.21
CA ALA A 854 27.12 -15.35 6.51
C ALA A 854 26.26 -15.68 5.30
N PHE A 855 25.09 -15.06 5.17
CA PHE A 855 24.22 -15.25 4.02
C PHE A 855 24.72 -14.43 2.84
N LEU A 856 24.89 -15.08 1.71
CA LEU A 856 25.24 -14.46 0.43
C LEU A 856 23.97 -14.02 -0.34
N PHE A 857 22.82 -14.62 -0.01
CA PHE A 857 21.53 -14.32 -0.60
C PHE A 857 20.42 -14.70 0.38
N ASN A 858 19.36 -13.90 0.46
CA ASN A 858 18.22 -14.02 1.37
C ASN A 858 18.65 -14.26 2.83
N PRO A 859 19.23 -13.27 3.51
CA PRO A 859 19.49 -13.34 4.94
C PRO A 859 18.19 -13.21 5.76
N TYR A 860 18.29 -13.38 7.07
CA TYR A 860 17.19 -13.02 7.98
C TYR A 860 16.72 -11.59 7.70
N ASN A 861 15.41 -11.40 7.65
CA ASN A 861 14.82 -10.10 7.35
C ASN A 861 14.66 -9.21 8.58
N GLN A 862 14.55 -9.79 9.79
CA GLN A 862 14.35 -9.02 11.02
C GLN A 862 14.88 -9.77 12.25
N ALA A 863 15.12 -9.07 13.37
CA ALA A 863 15.20 -9.68 14.69
C ALA A 863 13.81 -9.74 15.32
N LEU A 864 13.47 -10.85 15.98
CA LEU A 864 12.20 -10.98 16.70
C LEU A 864 12.13 -9.96 17.83
N VAL A 865 10.94 -9.51 18.16
CA VAL A 865 10.66 -8.66 19.33
C VAL A 865 11.23 -9.34 20.56
N THR A 866 11.84 -8.58 21.45
CA THR A 866 12.46 -9.13 22.65
C THR A 866 11.42 -9.59 23.68
N ALA A 867 11.78 -10.47 24.59
CA ALA A 867 10.90 -10.84 25.70
C ALA A 867 10.47 -9.64 26.56
N ALA A 868 11.31 -8.60 26.65
CA ALA A 868 10.95 -7.34 27.31
C ALA A 868 9.89 -6.54 26.53
N GLY A 869 9.78 -6.76 25.22
CA GLY A 869 8.76 -6.20 24.35
C GLY A 869 7.46 -7.03 24.31
N GLY A 870 7.33 -8.06 25.14
CA GLY A 870 6.12 -8.87 25.28
C GLY A 870 6.15 -10.20 24.53
N ASN A 871 7.14 -10.47 23.68
CA ASN A 871 7.23 -11.71 22.93
C ASN A 871 7.58 -12.90 23.85
N THR A 872 6.71 -13.91 23.90
CA THR A 872 6.87 -15.14 24.70
C THR A 872 7.55 -16.27 23.93
N ASN A 873 7.86 -16.08 22.64
CA ASN A 873 8.61 -17.00 21.80
C ASN A 873 9.98 -17.32 22.40
N PRO A 874 10.41 -18.60 22.51
CA PRO A 874 11.75 -18.96 22.99
C PRO A 874 12.91 -18.33 22.20
N MET A 875 12.65 -17.88 20.98
CA MET A 875 13.62 -17.22 20.10
C MET A 875 13.57 -15.69 20.19
N ALA A 876 12.82 -15.09 21.13
CA ALA A 876 12.67 -13.65 21.28
C ALA A 876 14.01 -12.91 21.27
N GLY A 877 14.11 -11.86 20.45
CA GLY A 877 15.32 -11.05 20.25
C GLY A 877 16.38 -11.64 19.32
N GLN A 878 16.15 -12.82 18.75
CA GLN A 878 17.09 -13.45 17.81
C GLN A 878 16.80 -13.00 16.36
N PRO A 879 17.80 -12.89 15.50
CA PRO A 879 17.60 -12.77 14.05
C PRO A 879 16.82 -13.97 13.49
N ALA A 880 15.81 -13.72 12.67
CA ALA A 880 14.96 -14.77 12.12
C ALA A 880 14.40 -14.35 10.74
N PHE A 881 13.89 -15.32 9.99
CA PHE A 881 12.90 -15.10 8.95
C PHE A 881 11.55 -14.99 9.65
N THR A 882 10.78 -13.92 9.41
CA THR A 882 9.54 -13.62 10.14
C THR A 882 8.59 -12.79 9.29
N GLY A 883 7.28 -12.94 9.47
CA GLY A 883 6.27 -12.19 8.75
C GLY A 883 5.86 -12.82 7.43
N THR A 884 5.27 -12.02 6.58
CA THR A 884 4.77 -12.33 5.24
C THR A 884 5.26 -11.33 4.22
N ASP A 885 5.10 -11.60 2.91
CA ASP A 885 5.45 -10.64 1.86
C ASP A 885 4.60 -9.38 2.01
N ALA A 886 5.26 -8.25 2.27
CA ALA A 886 4.66 -6.92 2.23
C ALA A 886 3.32 -6.80 2.99
N ASN A 887 3.19 -7.44 4.15
CA ASN A 887 1.97 -7.49 4.96
C ASN A 887 0.77 -8.22 4.30
N GLU A 888 1.01 -9.07 3.31
CA GLU A 888 0.01 -10.00 2.80
C GLU A 888 -0.17 -11.18 3.77
N LEU A 889 -1.21 -12.00 3.60
CA LEU A 889 -1.41 -13.22 4.39
C LEU A 889 -0.58 -14.42 3.89
N VAL A 890 0.24 -14.20 2.85
CA VAL A 890 1.05 -15.22 2.17
C VAL A 890 2.42 -14.66 1.82
N SER A 891 3.35 -15.55 1.52
CA SER A 891 4.73 -15.22 1.13
C SER A 891 5.10 -15.81 -0.24
N SER A 892 6.33 -15.59 -0.63
CA SER A 892 6.95 -16.18 -1.83
C SER A 892 8.03 -17.17 -1.46
N TRP A 893 8.22 -18.22 -2.31
CA TRP A 893 9.37 -19.09 -2.22
C TRP A 893 10.65 -18.37 -2.62
N GLY A 894 11.71 -18.58 -1.85
CA GLY A 894 13.05 -18.08 -2.17
C GLY A 894 14.11 -19.07 -1.72
N THR A 895 15.34 -18.94 -2.23
CA THR A 895 16.48 -19.76 -1.81
C THR A 895 17.44 -18.91 -0.99
N SER A 896 17.79 -19.35 0.20
CA SER A 896 18.89 -18.78 0.98
C SER A 896 20.21 -19.48 0.65
N ILE A 897 21.30 -18.70 0.57
CA ILE A 897 22.64 -19.21 0.32
C ILE A 897 23.57 -18.69 1.42
N VAL A 898 24.25 -19.62 2.10
CA VAL A 898 25.15 -19.35 3.23
C VAL A 898 26.57 -19.76 2.89
N ASP A 899 27.54 -18.88 3.16
CA ASP A 899 28.97 -19.21 3.13
C ASP A 899 29.38 -19.79 4.49
N LEU A 900 29.73 -21.07 4.52
CA LEU A 900 30.10 -21.73 5.76
C LEU A 900 31.38 -21.17 6.39
N ALA A 901 32.27 -20.54 5.62
CA ALA A 901 33.45 -19.89 6.14
C ALA A 901 33.12 -18.60 6.95
N ALA A 902 31.99 -17.96 6.64
CA ALA A 902 31.55 -16.73 7.32
C ALA A 902 30.69 -16.98 8.57
N THR A 903 30.36 -18.25 8.89
CA THR A 903 29.52 -18.60 10.05
C THR A 903 30.19 -18.37 11.42
N GLY A 904 31.51 -18.07 11.45
CA GLY A 904 32.32 -17.99 12.68
C GLY A 904 32.70 -19.36 13.25
N ALA A 905 32.12 -20.45 12.78
CA ALA A 905 32.49 -21.81 13.15
C ALA A 905 33.83 -22.20 12.49
N ARG A 906 34.75 -22.78 13.27
CA ARG A 906 36.01 -23.29 12.71
C ARG A 906 35.76 -24.63 12.04
N ILE A 907 35.66 -24.65 10.73
CA ILE A 907 35.41 -25.83 9.88
C ILE A 907 36.71 -26.20 9.17
N ARG A 908 37.12 -27.48 9.18
CA ARG A 908 38.28 -28.03 8.49
C ARG A 908 37.84 -29.15 7.55
N ALA A 909 38.67 -29.48 6.58
CA ALA A 909 38.45 -30.64 5.74
C ALA A 909 38.29 -31.91 6.59
N GLY A 910 37.25 -32.67 6.36
CA GLY A 910 36.88 -33.87 7.09
C GLY A 910 36.03 -33.66 8.34
N ASP A 911 35.78 -32.42 8.74
CA ASP A 911 34.92 -32.16 9.89
C ASP A 911 33.43 -32.51 9.55
N PRO A 912 32.72 -33.26 10.42
CA PRO A 912 31.29 -33.40 10.31
C PRO A 912 30.59 -32.14 10.80
N VAL A 913 29.73 -31.57 9.98
CA VAL A 913 28.83 -30.45 10.32
C VAL A 913 27.39 -30.96 10.43
N ARG A 914 26.59 -30.30 11.24
CA ARG A 914 25.12 -30.47 11.29
C ARG A 914 24.48 -29.14 11.25
N PHE A 915 23.36 -29.03 10.56
CA PHE A 915 22.49 -27.87 10.55
C PHE A 915 21.23 -28.13 11.38
N ARG A 916 20.71 -27.10 12.03
CA ARG A 916 19.45 -27.16 12.78
C ARG A 916 18.58 -25.99 12.33
N PHE A 917 17.36 -26.28 11.98
CA PHE A 917 16.32 -25.32 11.62
C PHE A 917 15.35 -25.25 12.79
N ASP A 918 15.24 -24.06 13.39
CA ASP A 918 14.34 -23.80 14.51
C ASP A 918 13.19 -22.93 14.02
N MET A 919 11.96 -23.37 14.25
CA MET A 919 10.74 -22.57 14.11
C MET A 919 10.18 -22.32 15.50
N GLY A 920 10.07 -21.06 15.91
CA GLY A 920 9.53 -20.64 17.18
C GLY A 920 8.30 -19.76 16.99
N MET A 921 7.35 -19.87 17.92
CA MET A 921 6.12 -19.11 17.96
C MET A 921 5.86 -18.58 19.37
N ASP A 922 5.14 -17.45 19.43
CA ASP A 922 4.57 -16.96 20.70
C ASP A 922 3.17 -17.59 20.94
N GLY A 923 2.33 -16.98 21.79
CA GLY A 923 1.10 -17.63 22.26
C GLY A 923 -0.09 -17.59 21.33
N CYS A 924 -0.04 -16.85 20.21
CA CYS A 924 -1.21 -16.53 19.41
C CYS A 924 -0.88 -15.95 18.04
N ALA A 925 -1.91 -15.67 17.22
CA ALA A 925 -1.83 -14.93 15.95
C ALA A 925 -0.92 -15.51 14.86
N GLY A 926 -0.62 -16.80 14.90
CA GLY A 926 0.11 -17.52 13.85
C GLY A 926 -0.62 -17.46 12.50
N ILE A 927 0.12 -17.64 11.39
CA ILE A 927 -0.45 -17.53 10.03
C ILE A 927 -0.46 -18.88 9.30
N ASP A 928 0.71 -19.48 9.05
CA ASP A 928 0.86 -20.75 8.34
C ASP A 928 2.05 -21.56 8.87
N GLY A 929 3.27 -21.02 8.71
CA GLY A 929 4.49 -21.64 9.20
C GLY A 929 5.67 -21.48 8.25
N TRP A 930 6.70 -22.29 8.48
CA TRP A 930 7.93 -22.30 7.72
C TRP A 930 8.09 -23.62 6.96
N TYR A 931 8.13 -23.54 5.63
CA TYR A 931 8.43 -24.64 4.73
C TYR A 931 9.91 -24.58 4.34
N VAL A 932 10.62 -25.69 4.42
CA VAL A 932 12.04 -25.83 4.01
C VAL A 932 12.16 -27.00 3.06
N ASP A 933 12.86 -26.79 1.94
CA ASP A 933 13.05 -27.78 0.90
C ASP A 933 14.41 -27.62 0.20
N ASP A 934 14.82 -28.60 -0.61
CA ASP A 934 16.07 -28.62 -1.39
C ASP A 934 17.30 -28.18 -0.58
N VAL A 935 17.44 -28.71 0.65
CA VAL A 935 18.60 -28.43 1.51
C VAL A 935 19.83 -29.04 0.87
N THR A 936 20.78 -28.23 0.42
CA THR A 936 21.95 -28.69 -0.30
C THR A 936 23.24 -28.16 0.30
N VAL A 937 24.25 -28.98 0.48
CA VAL A 937 25.61 -28.55 0.82
C VAL A 937 26.51 -28.81 -0.39
N SER A 938 27.18 -27.74 -0.86
CA SER A 938 27.99 -27.78 -2.07
C SER A 938 29.44 -27.32 -1.80
N ALA A 939 30.42 -27.99 -2.36
CA ALA A 939 31.80 -27.52 -2.48
C ALA A 939 31.96 -26.71 -3.77
N CYS A 940 32.57 -25.54 -3.71
CA CYS A 940 32.80 -24.63 -4.82
C CYS A 940 34.24 -24.68 -5.30
N GLY A 941 34.46 -24.83 -6.61
CA GLY A 941 35.79 -24.94 -7.25
C GLY A 941 36.07 -26.34 -7.80
N ALA A 942 37.17 -26.53 -8.48
CA ALA A 942 37.56 -27.85 -8.99
C ALA A 942 37.76 -28.83 -7.82
N ALA A 943 37.15 -30.02 -7.92
CA ALA A 943 37.37 -31.10 -6.97
C ALA A 943 38.89 -31.30 -6.81
N ALA A 944 39.38 -31.27 -5.58
CA ALA A 944 40.79 -31.63 -5.34
C ALA A 944 40.97 -33.08 -5.81
N ALA A 945 41.88 -33.32 -6.78
CA ALA A 945 42.14 -34.67 -7.29
C ALA A 945 42.46 -35.58 -6.10
N THR A 946 41.65 -36.59 -5.94
CA THR A 946 41.89 -37.62 -4.92
C THR A 946 43.24 -38.28 -5.20
N LYS A 947 44.04 -38.52 -4.16
CA LYS A 947 45.40 -39.09 -4.25
C LYS A 947 45.49 -40.50 -4.85
N GLU A 948 44.47 -41.01 -5.50
CA GLU A 948 44.44 -42.32 -6.16
C GLU A 948 44.90 -42.32 -7.61
N ASP A 949 45.00 -41.17 -8.30
CA ASP A 949 45.39 -41.11 -9.73
C ASP A 949 46.91 -40.94 -9.99
N THR A 950 47.76 -40.97 -8.96
CA THR A 950 49.21 -40.86 -9.14
C THR A 950 49.99 -42.17 -9.01
N ALA A 951 49.31 -43.33 -9.05
CA ALA A 951 49.99 -44.62 -8.97
C ALA A 951 50.13 -45.35 -10.32
N ASN A 952 49.72 -44.74 -11.45
CA ASN A 952 49.91 -45.34 -12.80
C ASN A 952 50.29 -44.24 -13.83
N ALA A 953 51.49 -43.71 -13.74
CA ALA A 953 52.21 -43.06 -14.84
C ALA A 953 53.70 -43.46 -14.79
#